data_1c9660cc7937a23f7342bbe23fbcfa99
#
_entry.id   1c9660cc7937a23f7342bbe23fbcfa99
#
_cell.length_a   1.000
_cell.length_b   1.000
_cell.length_c   1.000
_cell.angle_alpha   90.00
_cell.angle_beta   90.00
_cell.angle_gamma   90.00
#
_symmetry.space_group_name_H-M   'P 1'
#
loop_
_entity.id
_entity.type
_entity.pdbx_description
1 polymer ?
#
loop_
_entity_poly.entity_id
_entity_poly.type
_entity_poly.pdbx_seq_one_letter_code
_entity_poly.pdbx_strand_id
1 'polypeptide(L)'
;MSFDLSEARNNVKRALQLTSEWRKIAKEDYDFMRGKQWTDADLKVMKQKSRPVITINRIRPVINLLSGYAAQNETEPDFLPRSEEDDRVARVAKGITKYTFDKTNYQSVKKKAFKDAVICGVGNYWVSYEFDYARMDGRIQIKNVSPFDVFVDPECKEDDLSDAFYCGRYSWESPDKLKQVYADKADEIAMLAHKYDDSELETVDTEPLWYSRDLKKLRVVQYWYKEYTRKKIFSADVMIVDESQPDLYSAFLMSGAEPEEIPVTKIRYATFCGDVLLEEGESPYKHNQFPLVRQYCYLSGYGEDLDDGLEPAGIVRDLKDAQRELNKNRSQRMHIVNQQSLGVRFWTGPQFDEKEKREIRNLSTTPGANIFLKPGVTFTDGLPSAQSVNNIELENRSSSDFYTISGITPESLSGSIGAMSGKAIDLRQSVTTVQTAEIFDKAKEAELQIVKLLWGDTYTPGLIPQFYNKDKVMRILGEDGKKEFVRIQPGLGQAIQEQQAVDQNGMPMTDENGDPVTKVLYDLSAFDFDIVITTSQASATARRANLYQLLEAKKAGVDIPMDIILDFMDFPEKETVKKRMQQVAEQPKMPDFKVSASIEDLPAEALSTALQSIGVNIPPQQIMQERLALKGRAIAPPVQPQIPIQQPQLLGQ
;
A
#
# COMPACT_ATOMS: atom_id res chain seq x y z
N MET A 1 -0.70 40.09 -9.38
CA MET A 1 -0.23 40.81 -8.15
C MET A 1 1.18 40.32 -7.85
N SER A 2 2.06 41.17 -7.27
CA SER A 2 3.36 40.70 -6.80
C SER A 2 3.15 39.77 -5.59
N PHE A 3 3.93 38.72 -5.47
CA PHE A 3 3.90 37.80 -4.33
C PHE A 3 4.17 38.54 -3.02
N ASP A 4 3.31 38.39 -2.03
CA ASP A 4 3.53 38.97 -0.69
C ASP A 4 4.21 37.93 0.23
N LEU A 5 5.51 38.11 0.41
CA LEU A 5 6.32 37.22 1.26
C LEU A 5 5.87 37.29 2.73
N SER A 6 5.41 38.46 3.20
CA SER A 6 4.97 38.62 4.59
C SER A 6 3.70 37.82 4.85
N GLU A 7 2.75 37.88 3.94
CA GLU A 7 1.52 37.09 4.01
C GLU A 7 1.83 35.58 3.97
N ALA A 8 2.67 35.14 3.03
CA ALA A 8 3.07 33.72 2.93
C ALA A 8 3.74 33.21 4.21
N ARG A 9 4.63 33.99 4.81
CA ARG A 9 5.25 33.66 6.09
C ARG A 9 4.23 33.55 7.23
N ASN A 10 3.26 34.47 7.28
CA ASN A 10 2.20 34.44 8.29
C ASN A 10 1.31 33.20 8.09
N ASN A 11 0.97 32.85 6.85
CA ASN A 11 0.19 31.67 6.53
C ASN A 11 0.92 30.38 6.95
N VAL A 12 2.22 30.25 6.68
CA VAL A 12 3.04 29.12 7.15
C VAL A 12 3.07 29.07 8.68
N LYS A 13 3.28 30.21 9.35
CA LYS A 13 3.29 30.28 10.81
C LYS A 13 1.94 29.85 11.39
N ARG A 14 0.83 30.38 10.85
CA ARG A 14 -0.54 30.01 11.25
C ARG A 14 -0.80 28.51 11.06
N ALA A 15 -0.45 27.95 9.90
CA ALA A 15 -0.62 26.52 9.63
C ALA A 15 0.16 25.65 10.62
N LEU A 16 1.39 26.02 10.97
CA LEU A 16 2.20 25.31 11.95
C LEU A 16 1.66 25.45 13.38
N GLN A 17 1.12 26.61 13.73
CA GLN A 17 0.53 26.86 15.06
C GLN A 17 -0.75 26.04 15.26
N LEU A 18 -1.68 26.08 14.32
CA LEU A 18 -2.95 25.36 14.40
C LEU A 18 -2.75 23.83 14.34
N THR A 19 -1.74 23.36 13.65
CA THR A 19 -1.42 21.91 13.61
C THR A 19 -0.44 21.46 14.71
N SER A 20 -0.06 22.36 15.64
CA SER A 20 0.98 22.05 16.65
C SER A 20 0.58 20.93 17.59
N GLU A 21 -0.68 20.89 18.03
CA GLU A 21 -1.17 19.85 18.92
C GLU A 21 -1.18 18.48 18.23
N TRP A 22 -1.72 18.43 17.01
CA TRP A 22 -1.64 17.21 16.19
C TRP A 22 -0.18 16.76 15.99
N ARG A 23 0.76 17.67 15.73
CA ARG A 23 2.20 17.34 15.56
C ARG A 23 2.82 16.74 16.82
N LYS A 24 2.44 17.22 18.01
CA LYS A 24 2.88 16.64 19.29
C LYS A 24 2.37 15.21 19.44
N ILE A 25 1.06 15.02 19.19
CA ILE A 25 0.43 13.70 19.26
C ILE A 25 1.06 12.74 18.23
N ALA A 26 1.29 13.19 17.01
CA ALA A 26 1.93 12.41 15.96
C ALA A 26 3.37 11.98 16.32
N LYS A 27 4.16 12.86 16.96
CA LYS A 27 5.49 12.49 17.49
C LYS A 27 5.40 11.39 18.54
N GLU A 28 4.44 11.51 19.43
CA GLU A 28 4.18 10.47 20.44
C GLU A 28 3.75 9.15 19.78
N ASP A 29 2.91 9.17 18.71
CA ASP A 29 2.53 7.99 17.95
C ASP A 29 3.74 7.23 17.40
N TYR A 30 4.70 7.95 16.82
CA TYR A 30 5.97 7.35 16.36
C TYR A 30 6.81 6.80 17.52
N ASP A 31 6.85 7.48 18.65
CA ASP A 31 7.58 7.01 19.83
C ASP A 31 6.94 5.73 20.39
N PHE A 32 5.62 5.66 20.44
CA PHE A 32 4.89 4.44 20.83
C PHE A 32 5.19 3.27 19.88
N MET A 33 5.17 3.51 18.57
CA MET A 33 5.55 2.49 17.58
C MET A 33 7.00 2.02 17.77
N ARG A 34 7.92 2.93 18.12
CA ARG A 34 9.34 2.60 18.39
C ARG A 34 9.55 1.88 19.71
N GLY A 35 8.58 1.88 20.61
CA GLY A 35 8.64 1.28 21.95
C GLY A 35 8.97 2.26 23.07
N LYS A 36 9.05 3.55 22.82
CA LYS A 36 9.13 4.60 23.84
C LYS A 36 7.72 4.92 24.33
N GLN A 37 7.21 4.13 25.25
CA GLN A 37 5.80 4.13 25.68
C GLN A 37 5.62 4.62 27.13
N TRP A 38 6.69 5.03 27.77
CA TRP A 38 6.70 5.56 29.14
C TRP A 38 7.00 7.06 29.12
N THR A 39 6.26 7.83 29.89
CA THR A 39 6.58 9.24 30.09
C THR A 39 7.84 9.39 30.95
N ASP A 40 8.57 10.48 30.78
CA ASP A 40 9.75 10.76 31.62
C ASP A 40 9.40 10.86 33.11
N ALA A 41 8.20 11.34 33.43
CA ALA A 41 7.67 11.38 34.79
C ALA A 41 7.48 9.99 35.37
N ASP A 42 6.82 9.09 34.62
CA ASP A 42 6.62 7.69 35.02
C ASP A 42 7.97 6.98 35.21
N LEU A 43 8.92 7.16 34.28
CA LEU A 43 10.27 6.58 34.36
C LEU A 43 11.01 7.05 35.62
N LYS A 44 10.92 8.34 35.98
CA LYS A 44 11.54 8.86 37.20
C LYS A 44 10.94 8.22 38.44
N VAL A 45 9.60 8.15 38.52
CA VAL A 45 8.88 7.51 39.65
C VAL A 45 9.23 6.03 39.77
N MET A 46 9.26 5.30 38.65
CA MET A 46 9.58 3.86 38.65
C MET A 46 11.02 3.61 39.09
N LYS A 47 11.98 4.41 38.62
CA LYS A 47 13.38 4.34 39.04
C LYS A 47 13.56 4.65 40.52
N GLN A 48 12.93 5.72 41.04
CA GLN A 48 13.01 6.08 42.45
C GLN A 48 12.46 4.97 43.36
N LYS A 49 11.38 4.29 42.92
CA LYS A 49 10.76 3.19 43.68
C LYS A 49 11.37 1.83 43.37
N SER A 50 12.48 1.74 42.63
CA SER A 50 13.13 0.49 42.17
C SER A 50 12.15 -0.50 41.56
N ARG A 51 11.16 0.00 40.81
CA ARG A 51 10.18 -0.81 40.09
C ARG A 51 10.67 -1.17 38.69
N PRO A 52 10.41 -2.40 38.21
CA PRO A 52 10.78 -2.79 36.86
C PRO A 52 9.99 -1.96 35.83
N VAL A 53 10.66 -1.53 34.76
CA VAL A 53 10.05 -0.86 33.61
C VAL A 53 10.03 -1.84 32.46
N ILE A 54 8.85 -2.35 32.13
CA ILE A 54 8.68 -3.34 31.08
C ILE A 54 7.82 -2.73 29.97
N THR A 55 8.28 -2.85 28.72
CA THR A 55 7.55 -2.45 27.53
C THR A 55 7.28 -3.67 26.67
N ILE A 56 6.00 -4.01 26.48
CA ILE A 56 5.56 -5.06 25.58
C ILE A 56 4.88 -4.38 24.38
N ASN A 57 5.67 -4.07 23.37
CA ASN A 57 5.17 -3.33 22.23
C ASN A 57 4.28 -4.20 21.33
N ARG A 58 2.95 -4.09 21.47
CA ARG A 58 1.96 -4.74 20.61
C ARG A 58 1.52 -3.88 19.42
N ILE A 59 1.81 -2.59 19.43
CA ILE A 59 1.48 -1.66 18.34
C ILE A 59 2.25 -2.01 17.07
N ARG A 60 3.56 -2.28 17.19
CA ARG A 60 4.41 -2.59 16.02
C ARG A 60 3.93 -3.79 15.20
N PRO A 61 3.53 -4.94 15.79
CA PRO A 61 2.94 -6.05 15.05
C PRO A 61 1.67 -5.67 14.28
N VAL A 62 0.79 -4.85 14.86
CA VAL A 62 -0.43 -4.35 14.21
C VAL A 62 -0.07 -3.54 12.95
N ILE A 63 0.83 -2.57 13.06
CA ILE A 63 1.29 -1.75 11.93
C ILE A 63 1.93 -2.63 10.84
N ASN A 64 2.76 -3.60 11.25
CA ASN A 64 3.41 -4.51 10.32
C ASN A 64 2.39 -5.40 9.58
N LEU A 65 1.34 -5.85 10.26
CA LEU A 65 0.27 -6.65 9.66
C LEU A 65 -0.49 -5.84 8.62
N LEU A 66 -0.94 -4.62 8.97
CA LEU A 66 -1.63 -3.73 8.02
C LEU A 66 -0.76 -3.38 6.81
N SER A 67 0.51 -3.05 7.05
CA SER A 67 1.47 -2.79 5.98
C SER A 67 1.72 -4.03 5.11
N GLY A 68 1.68 -5.21 5.71
CA GLY A 68 1.77 -6.50 5.01
C GLY A 68 0.56 -6.76 4.12
N TYR A 69 -0.65 -6.48 4.61
CA TYR A 69 -1.89 -6.58 3.81
C TYR A 69 -1.89 -5.60 2.64
N ALA A 70 -1.48 -4.34 2.88
CA ALA A 70 -1.33 -3.36 1.80
C ALA A 70 -0.34 -3.81 0.72
N ALA A 71 0.74 -4.49 1.13
CA ALA A 71 1.74 -5.01 0.21
C ALA A 71 1.29 -6.28 -0.54
N GLN A 72 0.39 -7.07 0.04
CA GLN A 72 -0.17 -8.26 -0.61
C GLN A 72 -1.32 -7.92 -1.57
N ASN A 73 -2.11 -6.88 -1.24
CA ASN A 73 -3.22 -6.40 -2.04
C ASN A 73 -2.77 -5.19 -2.87
N GLU A 74 -1.76 -5.40 -3.72
CA GLU A 74 -1.31 -4.36 -4.63
C GLU A 74 -2.46 -3.92 -5.52
N THR A 75 -2.63 -2.60 -5.64
CA THR A 75 -3.60 -1.98 -6.53
C THR A 75 -2.88 -1.53 -7.80
N GLU A 76 -3.59 -1.59 -8.91
CA GLU A 76 -3.14 -1.07 -10.19
C GLU A 76 -4.20 -0.12 -10.76
N PRO A 77 -3.80 1.01 -11.35
CA PRO A 77 -4.74 1.86 -12.08
C PRO A 77 -5.20 1.13 -13.33
N ASP A 78 -6.50 1.14 -13.55
CA ASP A 78 -7.14 0.63 -14.75
C ASP A 78 -7.81 1.78 -15.50
N PHE A 79 -7.71 1.74 -16.81
CA PHE A 79 -8.18 2.81 -17.69
C PHE A 79 -9.36 2.27 -18.48
N LEU A 80 -10.53 2.85 -18.26
CA LEU A 80 -11.75 2.42 -18.93
C LEU A 80 -11.94 3.24 -20.21
N PRO A 81 -11.94 2.61 -21.38
CA PRO A 81 -12.17 3.28 -22.65
C PRO A 81 -13.61 3.81 -22.71
N ARG A 82 -13.80 4.99 -23.30
CA ARG A 82 -15.13 5.55 -23.54
C ARG A 82 -15.74 5.06 -24.86
N SER A 83 -14.90 4.58 -25.77
CA SER A 83 -15.32 4.00 -27.07
C SER A 83 -14.60 2.66 -27.31
N GLU A 84 -15.11 1.83 -28.23
CA GLU A 84 -14.48 0.55 -28.60
C GLU A 84 -13.08 0.73 -29.22
N GLU A 85 -12.83 1.87 -29.86
CA GLU A 85 -11.53 2.19 -30.47
C GLU A 85 -10.47 2.56 -29.41
N ASP A 86 -10.91 3.00 -28.23
CA ASP A 86 -10.03 3.46 -27.15
C ASP A 86 -9.42 2.33 -26.28
N ASP A 87 -9.85 1.07 -26.48
CA ASP A 87 -9.31 -0.07 -25.70
C ASP A 87 -7.79 -0.20 -25.85
N ARG A 88 -7.28 0.05 -27.06
CA ARG A 88 -5.81 0.04 -27.30
C ARG A 88 -5.12 1.22 -26.62
N VAL A 89 -5.77 2.39 -26.58
CA VAL A 89 -5.27 3.59 -25.89
C VAL A 89 -5.20 3.33 -24.39
N ALA A 90 -6.25 2.76 -23.81
CA ALA A 90 -6.34 2.44 -22.40
C ALA A 90 -5.22 1.46 -21.97
N ARG A 91 -4.96 0.42 -22.78
CA ARG A 91 -3.84 -0.51 -22.55
C ARG A 91 -2.48 0.17 -22.58
N VAL A 92 -2.27 1.08 -23.53
CA VAL A 92 -1.02 1.87 -23.62
C VAL A 92 -0.88 2.80 -22.42
N ALA A 93 -1.96 3.48 -22.01
CA ALA A 93 -1.97 4.35 -20.83
C ALA A 93 -1.60 3.58 -19.56
N LYS A 94 -2.19 2.39 -19.36
CA LYS A 94 -1.85 1.47 -18.27
C LYS A 94 -0.35 1.09 -18.30
N GLY A 95 0.17 0.75 -19.46
CA GLY A 95 1.57 0.40 -19.66
C GLY A 95 2.54 1.56 -19.35
N ILE A 96 2.22 2.79 -19.77
CA ILE A 96 3.02 3.99 -19.48
C ILE A 96 2.96 4.34 -17.99
N THR A 97 1.81 4.23 -17.36
CA THR A 97 1.66 4.46 -15.91
C THR A 97 2.49 3.47 -15.11
N LYS A 98 2.43 2.19 -15.47
CA LYS A 98 3.26 1.14 -14.84
C LYS A 98 4.76 1.43 -15.03
N TYR A 99 5.17 1.81 -16.23
CA TYR A 99 6.56 2.23 -16.49
C TYR A 99 6.97 3.42 -15.60
N THR A 100 6.10 4.42 -15.43
CA THR A 100 6.36 5.58 -14.59
C THR A 100 6.48 5.18 -13.11
N PHE A 101 5.60 4.31 -12.63
CA PHE A 101 5.65 3.79 -11.26
C PHE A 101 6.91 2.96 -10.99
N ASP A 102 7.33 2.13 -11.94
CA ASP A 102 8.58 1.36 -11.83
C ASP A 102 9.80 2.29 -11.77
N LYS A 103 9.84 3.31 -12.63
CA LYS A 103 10.94 4.28 -12.67
C LYS A 103 11.06 5.14 -11.42
N THR A 104 9.95 5.45 -10.78
CA THR A 104 9.89 6.25 -9.54
C THR A 104 10.02 5.41 -8.27
N ASN A 105 10.13 4.08 -8.38
CA ASN A 105 10.03 3.13 -7.26
C ASN A 105 8.76 3.38 -6.43
N TYR A 106 7.64 3.66 -7.09
CA TYR A 106 6.38 4.06 -6.47
C TYR A 106 5.93 3.09 -5.37
N GLN A 107 6.10 1.79 -5.55
CA GLN A 107 5.74 0.80 -4.53
C GLN A 107 6.48 1.01 -3.19
N SER A 108 7.75 1.42 -3.23
CA SER A 108 8.50 1.76 -2.02
C SER A 108 7.99 3.04 -1.37
N VAL A 109 7.66 4.04 -2.19
CA VAL A 109 7.08 5.33 -1.74
C VAL A 109 5.72 5.09 -1.11
N LYS A 110 4.85 4.32 -1.76
CA LYS A 110 3.51 3.93 -1.29
C LYS A 110 3.56 3.23 0.08
N LYS A 111 4.48 2.26 0.24
CA LYS A 111 4.67 1.57 1.53
C LYS A 111 5.07 2.52 2.66
N LYS A 112 5.89 3.53 2.38
CA LYS A 112 6.29 4.53 3.38
C LYS A 112 5.13 5.44 3.74
N ALA A 113 4.43 6.01 2.76
CA ALA A 113 3.29 6.89 2.97
C ALA A 113 2.14 6.16 3.69
N PHE A 114 1.83 4.93 3.27
CA PHE A 114 0.84 4.10 3.97
C PHE A 114 1.21 3.85 5.44
N LYS A 115 2.49 3.57 5.71
CA LYS A 115 2.96 3.39 7.08
C LYS A 115 2.86 4.66 7.90
N ASP A 116 3.19 5.81 7.33
CA ASP A 116 3.05 7.11 7.99
C ASP A 116 1.56 7.40 8.28
N ALA A 117 0.66 7.13 7.32
CA ALA A 117 -0.78 7.27 7.51
C ALA A 117 -1.31 6.40 8.67
N VAL A 118 -0.94 5.12 8.71
CA VAL A 118 -1.37 4.20 9.78
C VAL A 118 -0.83 4.62 11.15
N ILE A 119 0.37 5.24 11.23
CA ILE A 119 0.97 5.66 12.50
C ILE A 119 0.36 6.96 13.00
N CYS A 120 0.40 8.03 12.21
CA CYS A 120 0.06 9.39 12.65
C CYS A 120 -1.18 9.98 11.97
N GLY A 121 -1.85 9.21 11.10
CA GLY A 121 -3.08 9.60 10.43
C GLY A 121 -2.92 10.09 9.00
N VAL A 122 -1.72 10.51 8.58
CA VAL A 122 -1.51 11.05 7.24
C VAL A 122 -0.16 10.62 6.67
N GLY A 123 -0.17 10.20 5.40
CA GLY A 123 1.00 10.02 4.57
C GLY A 123 0.95 10.99 3.38
N ASN A 124 2.09 11.51 2.96
CA ASN A 124 2.12 12.53 1.92
C ASN A 124 2.93 12.07 0.72
N TYR A 125 2.41 12.34 -0.46
CA TYR A 125 3.11 12.16 -1.72
C TYR A 125 3.35 13.53 -2.35
N TRP A 126 4.55 13.71 -2.87
CA TRP A 126 4.91 14.87 -3.65
C TRP A 126 5.17 14.44 -5.08
N VAL A 127 4.33 14.88 -5.99
CA VAL A 127 4.40 14.55 -7.42
C VAL A 127 5.02 15.74 -8.14
N SER A 128 6.15 15.54 -8.80
CA SER A 128 6.90 16.61 -9.45
C SER A 128 7.60 16.11 -10.71
N TYR A 129 7.99 17.05 -11.56
CA TYR A 129 8.87 16.80 -12.68
C TYR A 129 10.25 17.40 -12.37
N GLU A 130 11.29 16.59 -12.43
CA GLU A 130 12.66 17.00 -12.17
C GLU A 130 13.49 16.86 -13.46
N PHE A 131 14.14 17.94 -13.87
CA PHE A 131 15.03 17.93 -15.03
C PHE A 131 16.45 17.51 -14.62
N ASP A 132 16.97 16.50 -15.28
CA ASP A 132 18.34 16.00 -15.08
C ASP A 132 19.27 16.64 -16.13
N TYR A 133 20.02 17.66 -15.73
CA TYR A 133 20.94 18.37 -16.61
C TYR A 133 22.07 17.48 -17.15
N ALA A 134 22.44 16.40 -16.44
CA ALA A 134 23.47 15.50 -16.90
C ALA A 134 23.00 14.63 -18.09
N ARG A 135 21.70 14.33 -18.13
CA ARG A 135 21.08 13.55 -19.20
C ARG A 135 20.35 14.40 -20.22
N MET A 136 20.21 15.71 -19.97
CA MET A 136 19.40 16.64 -20.76
C MET A 136 17.97 16.11 -20.97
N ASP A 137 17.45 15.39 -19.99
CA ASP A 137 16.10 14.80 -19.98
C ASP A 137 15.47 15.00 -18.61
N GLY A 138 14.16 15.10 -18.55
CA GLY A 138 13.46 15.21 -17.29
C GLY A 138 12.64 13.96 -17.01
N ARG A 139 12.34 13.75 -15.75
CA ARG A 139 11.54 12.61 -15.33
C ARG A 139 10.53 13.03 -14.28
N ILE A 140 9.41 12.38 -14.32
CA ILE A 140 8.40 12.47 -13.25
C ILE A 140 8.97 11.78 -12.01
N GLN A 141 8.80 12.41 -10.86
CA GLN A 141 9.19 11.91 -9.55
C GLN A 141 7.99 11.89 -8.61
N ILE A 142 7.82 10.78 -7.93
CA ILE A 142 6.86 10.64 -6.85
C ILE A 142 7.65 10.33 -5.58
N LYS A 143 7.60 11.24 -4.59
CA LYS A 143 8.38 11.13 -3.35
C LYS A 143 7.46 11.08 -2.15
N ASN A 144 7.77 10.25 -1.16
CA ASN A 144 7.16 10.37 0.16
C ASN A 144 7.79 11.56 0.89
N VAL A 145 6.94 12.43 1.46
CA VAL A 145 7.35 13.55 2.28
C VAL A 145 6.87 13.31 3.71
N SER A 146 7.77 13.53 4.68
CA SER A 146 7.43 13.36 6.09
C SER A 146 6.20 14.19 6.45
N PRO A 147 5.25 13.66 7.23
CA PRO A 147 4.09 14.42 7.72
C PRO A 147 4.48 15.70 8.50
N PHE A 148 5.69 15.71 9.06
CA PHE A 148 6.21 16.86 9.80
C PHE A 148 6.79 17.95 8.90
N ASP A 149 7.10 17.65 7.64
CA ASP A 149 7.72 18.58 6.69
C ASP A 149 6.70 19.16 5.69
N VAL A 150 5.42 18.93 5.90
CA VAL A 150 4.32 19.44 5.08
C VAL A 150 3.46 20.37 5.90
N PHE A 151 2.93 21.40 5.26
CA PHE A 151 1.88 22.27 5.78
C PHE A 151 0.80 22.44 4.71
N VAL A 152 -0.43 22.59 5.16
CA VAL A 152 -1.61 22.81 4.34
C VAL A 152 -2.43 23.89 4.99
N ASP A 153 -3.25 24.57 4.23
CA ASP A 153 -4.23 25.53 4.72
C ASP A 153 -5.11 24.88 5.80
N PRO A 154 -5.11 25.42 7.03
CA PRO A 154 -5.91 24.85 8.12
C PRO A 154 -7.42 24.91 7.87
N GLU A 155 -7.87 25.80 6.98
CA GLU A 155 -9.30 25.95 6.63
C GLU A 155 -9.77 24.92 5.58
N CYS A 156 -8.85 24.11 5.04
CA CYS A 156 -9.16 23.07 4.07
C CYS A 156 -10.01 21.96 4.70
N LYS A 157 -11.12 21.61 4.04
CA LYS A 157 -12.09 20.59 4.46
C LYS A 157 -12.14 19.40 3.49
N GLU A 158 -11.64 19.56 2.26
CA GLU A 158 -11.65 18.51 1.27
C GLU A 158 -10.35 17.69 1.29
N ASP A 159 -10.48 16.38 1.18
CA ASP A 159 -9.35 15.44 1.24
C ASP A 159 -8.36 15.63 0.09
N ASP A 160 -8.85 16.11 -1.06
CA ASP A 160 -8.09 16.32 -2.28
C ASP A 160 -7.41 17.69 -2.36
N LEU A 161 -7.56 18.53 -1.32
CA LEU A 161 -7.07 19.90 -1.25
C LEU A 161 -7.67 20.84 -2.32
N SER A 162 -8.85 20.49 -2.87
CA SER A 162 -9.51 21.30 -3.90
C SER A 162 -9.98 22.65 -3.36
N ASP A 163 -10.29 22.77 -2.09
CA ASP A 163 -10.71 23.99 -1.39
C ASP A 163 -9.53 24.74 -0.73
N ALA A 164 -8.37 24.12 -0.56
CA ALA A 164 -7.19 24.77 0.06
C ALA A 164 -6.72 25.97 -0.76
N PHE A 165 -6.40 27.08 -0.09
CA PHE A 165 -5.80 28.27 -0.72
C PHE A 165 -4.31 28.11 -0.94
N TYR A 166 -3.63 27.40 -0.03
CA TYR A 166 -2.19 27.16 -0.10
C TYR A 166 -1.82 25.82 0.49
N CYS A 167 -0.71 25.30 0.04
CA CYS A 167 -0.03 24.16 0.65
C CYS A 167 1.47 24.25 0.38
N GLY A 168 2.23 23.40 1.03
CA GLY A 168 3.65 23.35 0.73
C GLY A 168 4.41 22.37 1.59
N ARG A 169 5.71 22.38 1.36
CA ARG A 169 6.66 21.59 2.15
C ARG A 169 7.85 22.45 2.53
N TYR A 170 8.57 22.01 3.54
CA TYR A 170 9.81 22.67 3.93
C TYR A 170 10.93 21.64 4.13
N SER A 171 12.15 22.12 4.03
CA SER A 171 13.35 21.36 4.33
C SER A 171 14.35 22.20 5.10
N TRP A 172 15.22 21.54 5.87
CA TRP A 172 16.31 22.17 6.58
C TRP A 172 17.59 22.08 5.77
N GLU A 173 18.07 23.19 5.25
CA GLU A 173 19.25 23.25 4.39
C GLU A 173 20.36 24.10 5.00
N SER A 174 21.61 23.72 4.73
CA SER A 174 22.75 24.53 5.19
C SER A 174 22.84 25.81 4.39
N PRO A 175 23.20 26.96 5.02
CA PRO A 175 23.38 28.22 4.32
C PRO A 175 24.38 28.12 3.16
N ASP A 176 25.45 27.32 3.30
CA ASP A 176 26.47 27.16 2.27
C ASP A 176 25.95 26.43 1.03
N LYS A 177 25.08 25.44 1.20
CA LYS A 177 24.40 24.78 0.08
C LYS A 177 23.46 25.75 -0.62
N LEU A 178 22.70 26.54 0.12
CA LEU A 178 21.77 27.53 -0.45
C LEU A 178 22.50 28.60 -1.26
N LYS A 179 23.64 29.10 -0.79
CA LYS A 179 24.48 30.05 -1.52
C LYS A 179 25.02 29.49 -2.84
N GLN A 180 25.28 28.18 -2.89
CA GLN A 180 25.72 27.52 -4.14
C GLN A 180 24.58 27.35 -5.14
N VAL A 181 23.38 27.02 -4.65
CA VAL A 181 22.20 26.82 -5.49
C VAL A 181 21.64 28.15 -5.99
N TYR A 182 21.56 29.16 -5.11
CA TYR A 182 21.03 30.49 -5.40
C TYR A 182 22.16 31.52 -5.29
N ALA A 183 23.07 31.48 -6.27
CA ALA A 183 24.28 32.31 -6.27
C ALA A 183 23.98 33.82 -6.32
N ASP A 184 22.89 34.20 -6.98
CA ASP A 184 22.39 35.58 -7.07
C ASP A 184 21.85 36.12 -5.75
N LYS A 185 21.49 35.26 -4.79
CA LYS A 185 20.99 35.57 -3.47
C LYS A 185 21.98 35.25 -2.33
N ALA A 186 23.22 34.92 -2.66
CA ALA A 186 24.20 34.40 -1.70
C ALA A 186 24.46 35.38 -0.53
N ASP A 187 24.53 36.70 -0.79
CA ASP A 187 24.77 37.72 0.22
C ASP A 187 23.56 37.87 1.16
N GLU A 188 22.35 37.87 0.61
CA GLU A 188 21.10 37.92 1.38
C GLU A 188 20.97 36.73 2.33
N ILE A 189 21.29 35.51 1.83
CA ILE A 189 21.29 34.26 2.62
C ILE A 189 22.34 34.32 3.74
N ALA A 190 23.52 34.88 3.46
CA ALA A 190 24.57 35.05 4.48
C ALA A 190 24.12 36.00 5.60
N MET A 191 23.58 37.16 5.22
CA MET A 191 23.04 38.14 6.18
C MET A 191 21.91 37.56 7.03
N LEU A 192 21.00 36.76 6.39
CA LEU A 192 19.90 36.11 7.09
C LEU A 192 20.40 35.08 8.12
N ALA A 193 21.40 34.29 7.77
CA ALA A 193 21.98 33.30 8.68
C ALA A 193 22.63 33.98 9.91
N HIS A 194 23.37 35.07 9.71
CA HIS A 194 23.93 35.85 10.80
C HIS A 194 22.85 36.51 11.66
N LYS A 195 21.82 37.12 11.03
CA LYS A 195 20.69 37.72 11.74
C LYS A 195 20.04 36.75 12.70
N TYR A 196 19.78 35.52 12.27
CA TYR A 196 19.13 34.48 13.09
C TYR A 196 20.07 33.85 14.14
N ASP A 197 21.37 33.87 13.92
CA ASP A 197 22.32 33.38 14.92
C ASP A 197 22.42 34.34 16.12
N ASP A 198 22.31 35.66 15.88
CA ASP A 198 22.44 36.73 16.87
C ASP A 198 21.11 37.16 17.50
N SER A 199 19.95 36.89 16.88
CA SER A 199 18.64 37.38 17.36
C SER A 199 17.88 36.30 18.16
N GLU A 200 16.84 36.73 18.90
CA GLU A 200 15.86 35.80 19.45
C GLU A 200 15.15 35.08 18.32
N LEU A 201 15.06 33.73 18.43
CA LEU A 201 14.44 32.90 17.42
C LEU A 201 12.91 32.94 17.53
N GLU A 202 12.24 33.15 16.40
CA GLU A 202 10.82 32.88 16.32
C GLU A 202 10.60 31.36 16.49
N THR A 203 9.73 31.00 17.41
CA THR A 203 9.40 29.58 17.70
C THR A 203 7.90 29.36 17.63
N VAL A 204 7.53 28.15 17.27
CA VAL A 204 6.18 27.59 17.43
C VAL A 204 6.31 26.40 18.38
N ASP A 205 5.67 26.48 19.53
CA ASP A 205 5.73 25.42 20.55
C ASP A 205 7.15 24.94 20.90
N THR A 206 8.06 25.87 21.13
CA THR A 206 9.49 25.64 21.42
C THR A 206 10.34 25.17 20.24
N GLU A 207 9.75 24.88 19.07
CA GLU A 207 10.50 24.53 17.86
C GLU A 207 10.88 25.80 17.07
N PRO A 208 12.12 25.87 16.56
CA PRO A 208 12.56 27.02 15.78
C PRO A 208 11.79 27.07 14.45
N LEU A 209 11.25 28.27 14.13
CA LEU A 209 10.44 28.48 12.94
C LEU A 209 11.28 28.57 11.66
N TRP A 210 12.33 29.42 11.64
CA TRP A 210 13.10 29.70 10.42
C TRP A 210 14.55 29.24 10.46
N TYR A 211 15.16 29.13 11.63
CA TYR A 211 16.56 28.73 11.78
C TYR A 211 16.77 27.82 12.99
N SER A 212 17.43 26.69 12.78
CA SER A 212 17.81 25.77 13.84
C SER A 212 19.27 26.00 14.23
N ARG A 213 19.52 26.53 15.44
CA ARG A 213 20.87 26.72 15.99
C ARG A 213 21.61 25.43 16.21
N ASP A 214 20.92 24.38 16.63
CA ASP A 214 21.52 23.06 16.86
C ASP A 214 22.08 22.45 15.59
N LEU A 215 21.34 22.59 14.49
CA LEU A 215 21.72 22.04 13.19
C LEU A 215 22.47 23.06 12.32
N LYS A 216 22.48 24.35 12.68
CA LYS A 216 22.96 25.47 11.86
C LYS A 216 22.37 25.45 10.45
N LYS A 217 21.05 25.28 10.39
CA LYS A 217 20.30 25.16 9.13
C LYS A 217 19.17 26.17 9.06
N LEU A 218 18.91 26.65 7.86
CA LEU A 218 17.78 27.49 7.53
C LEU A 218 16.63 26.63 7.01
N ARG A 219 15.39 27.01 7.35
CA ARG A 219 14.18 26.40 6.80
C ARG A 219 13.88 27.02 5.45
N VAL A 220 13.95 26.20 4.40
CA VAL A 220 13.52 26.55 3.05
C VAL A 220 12.10 26.06 2.86
N VAL A 221 11.22 26.95 2.48
CA VAL A 221 9.80 26.70 2.28
C VAL A 221 9.50 26.72 0.78
N GLN A 222 8.88 25.68 0.28
CA GLN A 222 8.24 25.64 -1.03
C GLN A 222 6.75 25.85 -0.82
N TYR A 223 6.27 27.02 -1.15
CA TYR A 223 4.91 27.49 -0.95
C TYR A 223 4.17 27.50 -2.26
N TRP A 224 3.05 26.79 -2.33
CA TRP A 224 2.16 26.72 -3.48
C TRP A 224 0.84 27.35 -3.10
N TYR A 225 0.29 28.23 -3.96
CA TYR A 225 -0.90 29.00 -3.64
C TYR A 225 -1.77 29.21 -4.86
N LYS A 226 -3.07 29.42 -4.63
CA LYS A 226 -4.04 29.77 -5.64
C LYS A 226 -4.10 31.27 -5.83
N GLU A 227 -3.98 31.74 -7.07
CA GLU A 227 -4.22 33.11 -7.47
C GLU A 227 -5.51 33.16 -8.29
N TYR A 228 -6.46 33.98 -7.86
CA TYR A 228 -7.70 34.19 -8.58
C TYR A 228 -7.49 35.34 -9.56
N THR A 229 -7.59 35.02 -10.86
CA THR A 229 -7.48 35.97 -11.96
C THR A 229 -8.78 35.98 -12.76
N ARG A 230 -9.05 37.05 -13.48
CA ARG A 230 -10.15 37.11 -14.43
C ARG A 230 -9.59 36.91 -15.83
N LYS A 231 -10.11 35.94 -16.55
CA LYS A 231 -9.82 35.75 -17.97
C LYS A 231 -11.00 36.24 -18.81
N LYS A 232 -10.66 36.87 -19.91
CA LYS A 232 -11.65 37.24 -20.94
C LYS A 232 -11.80 36.08 -21.90
N ILE A 233 -13.00 35.61 -22.04
CA ILE A 233 -13.35 34.52 -22.95
C ILE A 233 -14.50 34.93 -23.87
N PHE A 234 -14.54 34.33 -25.05
CA PHE A 234 -15.73 34.32 -25.90
C PHE A 234 -16.36 32.94 -25.80
N SER A 235 -17.64 32.90 -25.44
CA SER A 235 -18.44 31.66 -25.44
C SER A 235 -19.30 31.67 -26.72
N ALA A 236 -19.02 30.73 -27.62
CA ALA A 236 -19.83 30.52 -28.83
C ALA A 236 -20.26 29.06 -28.88
N ASP A 237 -21.53 28.80 -28.69
CA ASP A 237 -22.29 27.52 -28.69
C ASP A 237 -21.54 26.24 -28.26
N VAL A 238 -20.37 25.98 -28.79
CA VAL A 238 -19.58 24.75 -28.55
C VAL A 238 -18.09 25.06 -28.29
N MET A 239 -17.64 26.31 -28.49
CA MET A 239 -16.23 26.68 -28.41
C MET A 239 -16.01 27.82 -27.43
N ILE A 240 -15.07 27.61 -26.51
CA ILE A 240 -14.56 28.66 -25.61
C ILE A 240 -13.24 29.14 -26.19
N VAL A 241 -13.15 30.41 -26.53
CA VAL A 241 -11.91 31.03 -27.05
C VAL A 241 -11.39 32.01 -26.03
N ASP A 242 -10.14 31.84 -25.66
CA ASP A 242 -9.42 32.73 -24.75
C ASP A 242 -8.21 33.40 -25.41
N GLU A 243 -7.49 34.24 -24.68
CA GLU A 243 -6.29 34.94 -25.16
C GLU A 243 -5.15 33.99 -25.56
N SER A 244 -5.20 32.69 -25.23
CA SER A 244 -4.22 31.70 -25.65
C SER A 244 -4.34 31.30 -27.13
N GLN A 245 -5.45 31.65 -27.75
CA GLN A 245 -5.75 31.44 -29.17
C GLN A 245 -5.86 32.79 -29.92
N PRO A 246 -4.74 33.49 -30.12
CA PRO A 246 -4.74 34.91 -30.53
C PRO A 246 -5.45 35.16 -31.85
N ASP A 247 -5.39 34.23 -32.80
CA ASP A 247 -6.01 34.37 -34.11
C ASP A 247 -7.54 34.32 -33.99
N LEU A 248 -8.07 33.35 -33.26
CA LEU A 248 -9.50 33.21 -33.02
C LEU A 248 -10.02 34.32 -32.10
N TYR A 249 -9.28 34.67 -31.07
CA TYR A 249 -9.65 35.74 -30.14
C TYR A 249 -9.77 37.10 -30.86
N SER A 250 -8.79 37.40 -31.72
CA SER A 250 -8.84 38.64 -32.54
C SER A 250 -9.98 38.62 -33.54
N ALA A 251 -10.31 37.47 -34.14
CA ALA A 251 -11.47 37.35 -35.05
C ALA A 251 -12.81 37.62 -34.35
N PHE A 252 -12.97 37.12 -33.11
CA PHE A 252 -14.16 37.40 -32.30
C PHE A 252 -14.25 38.88 -31.89
N LEU A 253 -13.12 39.50 -31.51
CA LEU A 253 -13.07 40.95 -31.25
C LEU A 253 -13.49 41.77 -32.48
N MET A 254 -13.00 41.40 -33.69
CA MET A 254 -13.35 42.07 -34.94
C MET A 254 -14.81 41.86 -35.35
N SER A 255 -15.44 40.77 -34.92
CA SER A 255 -16.86 40.51 -35.15
C SER A 255 -17.81 41.36 -34.29
N GLY A 256 -17.24 42.12 -33.31
CA GLY A 256 -18.00 42.95 -32.39
C GLY A 256 -18.59 42.18 -31.21
N ALA A 257 -18.13 40.95 -30.95
CA ALA A 257 -18.50 40.20 -29.76
C ALA A 257 -17.82 40.82 -28.53
N GLU A 258 -18.54 40.92 -27.41
CA GLU A 258 -17.98 41.36 -26.14
C GLU A 258 -17.45 40.13 -25.36
N PRO A 259 -16.21 40.17 -24.88
CA PRO A 259 -15.67 39.08 -24.06
C PRO A 259 -16.32 39.03 -22.69
N GLU A 260 -16.67 37.85 -22.21
CA GLU A 260 -17.13 37.60 -20.86
C GLU A 260 -15.92 37.43 -19.93
N GLU A 261 -15.93 38.07 -18.76
CA GLU A 261 -14.90 37.91 -17.75
C GLU A 261 -15.29 36.81 -16.77
N ILE A 262 -14.59 35.68 -16.85
CA ILE A 262 -14.76 34.58 -15.90
C ILE A 262 -13.62 34.56 -14.85
N PRO A 263 -13.91 34.26 -13.58
CA PRO A 263 -12.89 34.02 -12.59
C PRO A 263 -12.20 32.69 -12.90
N VAL A 264 -10.89 32.71 -12.99
CA VAL A 264 -10.06 31.52 -13.21
C VAL A 264 -9.02 31.43 -12.11
N THR A 265 -8.89 30.24 -11.56
CA THR A 265 -7.87 29.95 -10.55
C THR A 265 -6.60 29.48 -11.23
N LYS A 266 -5.49 30.12 -10.91
CA LYS A 266 -4.15 29.69 -11.32
C LYS A 266 -3.34 29.28 -10.12
N ILE A 267 -2.54 28.21 -10.24
CA ILE A 267 -1.59 27.82 -9.20
C ILE A 267 -0.24 28.48 -9.47
N ARG A 268 0.31 29.07 -8.44
CA ARG A 268 1.65 29.66 -8.41
C ARG A 268 2.49 29.03 -7.33
N TYR A 269 3.80 29.17 -7.44
CA TYR A 269 4.72 28.75 -6.40
C TYR A 269 5.71 29.84 -6.03
N ALA A 270 6.17 29.79 -4.81
CA ALA A 270 7.28 30.59 -4.32
C ALA A 270 8.17 29.74 -3.42
N THR A 271 9.46 29.90 -3.55
CA THR A 271 10.43 29.30 -2.65
C THR A 271 11.10 30.40 -1.87
N PHE A 272 11.08 30.32 -0.55
CA PHE A 272 11.66 31.36 0.31
C PHE A 272 12.33 30.76 1.56
N CYS A 273 13.19 31.54 2.15
CA CYS A 273 13.91 31.21 3.36
C CYS A 273 13.87 32.41 4.32
N GLY A 274 13.07 32.31 5.39
CA GLY A 274 12.84 33.44 6.28
C GLY A 274 12.34 34.68 5.53
N ASP A 275 13.12 35.75 5.54
CA ASP A 275 12.80 37.04 4.89
C ASP A 275 13.30 37.12 3.44
N VAL A 276 13.94 36.09 2.92
CA VAL A 276 14.54 36.09 1.58
C VAL A 276 13.70 35.24 0.61
N LEU A 277 13.19 35.87 -0.44
CA LEU A 277 12.56 35.21 -1.55
C LEU A 277 13.63 34.64 -2.50
N LEU A 278 13.66 33.32 -2.66
CA LEU A 278 14.63 32.64 -3.50
C LEU A 278 14.15 32.52 -4.95
N GLU A 279 12.90 32.12 -5.13
CA GLU A 279 12.31 31.89 -6.46
C GLU A 279 10.79 32.08 -6.40
N GLU A 280 10.18 32.61 -7.44
CA GLU A 280 8.73 32.67 -7.62
C GLU A 280 8.35 32.45 -9.08
N GLY A 281 7.16 31.93 -9.33
CA GLY A 281 6.66 31.74 -10.68
C GLY A 281 5.26 31.15 -10.78
N GLU A 282 4.79 31.03 -12.00
CA GLU A 282 3.59 30.25 -12.28
C GLU A 282 3.91 28.76 -12.18
N SER A 283 2.92 27.94 -11.83
CA SER A 283 3.11 26.49 -11.79
C SER A 283 3.64 25.98 -13.14
N PRO A 284 4.69 25.17 -13.16
CA PRO A 284 5.16 24.57 -14.41
C PRO A 284 4.21 23.47 -14.91
N TYR A 285 3.19 23.11 -14.12
CA TYR A 285 2.27 22.01 -14.40
C TYR A 285 0.95 22.54 -14.97
N LYS A 286 0.53 22.00 -16.11
CA LYS A 286 -0.70 22.38 -16.79
C LYS A 286 -1.97 21.87 -16.11
N HIS A 287 -1.87 20.83 -15.27
CA HIS A 287 -3.02 20.27 -14.57
C HIS A 287 -3.67 21.20 -13.54
N ASN A 288 -3.07 22.34 -13.25
CA ASN A 288 -3.60 23.38 -12.34
C ASN A 288 -4.08 22.83 -10.97
N GLN A 289 -3.35 21.88 -10.42
CA GLN A 289 -3.58 21.28 -9.10
C GLN A 289 -2.28 21.34 -8.28
N PHE A 290 -2.40 21.24 -6.97
CA PHE A 290 -1.23 21.17 -6.10
C PHE A 290 -0.44 19.88 -6.33
N PRO A 291 0.90 19.90 -6.23
CA PRO A 291 1.74 18.70 -6.40
C PRO A 291 1.73 17.79 -5.16
N LEU A 292 0.93 18.09 -4.16
CA LEU A 292 0.78 17.37 -2.91
C LEU A 292 -0.46 16.50 -2.95
N VAL A 293 -0.29 15.21 -2.70
CA VAL A 293 -1.40 14.28 -2.46
C VAL A 293 -1.28 13.72 -1.05
N ARG A 294 -2.40 13.72 -0.32
CA ARG A 294 -2.46 13.24 1.06
C ARG A 294 -3.24 11.93 1.12
N GLN A 295 -2.68 10.96 1.80
CA GLN A 295 -3.34 9.70 2.12
C GLN A 295 -3.68 9.72 3.60
N TYR A 296 -4.96 9.66 3.92
CA TYR A 296 -5.43 9.61 5.29
C TYR A 296 -5.60 8.17 5.79
N CYS A 297 -5.53 7.96 7.10
CA CYS A 297 -5.93 6.72 7.75
C CYS A 297 -7.38 6.85 8.22
N TYR A 298 -7.60 7.72 9.20
CA TYR A 298 -8.90 8.15 9.65
C TYR A 298 -8.92 9.67 9.67
N LEU A 299 -10.08 10.22 9.37
CA LEU A 299 -10.37 11.63 9.61
C LEU A 299 -11.31 11.69 10.80
N SER A 300 -10.85 12.23 11.91
CA SER A 300 -11.74 12.55 13.01
C SER A 300 -12.66 13.67 12.51
N GLY A 301 -13.96 13.38 12.53
CA GLY A 301 -14.95 14.29 12.00
C GLY A 301 -14.84 15.68 12.59
N TYR A 302 -15.40 16.62 11.87
CA TYR A 302 -15.48 18.04 12.24
C TYR A 302 -15.79 18.17 13.71
N GLY A 303 -14.90 18.85 14.48
CA GLY A 303 -15.16 19.19 15.87
C GLY A 303 -16.47 19.98 15.99
N GLU A 304 -16.98 20.15 17.20
CA GLU A 304 -18.18 20.97 17.45
C GLU A 304 -18.00 22.41 16.96
N ASP A 305 -16.76 22.89 16.84
CA ASP A 305 -16.39 24.14 16.20
C ASP A 305 -16.11 23.88 14.72
N LEU A 306 -17.04 24.35 13.87
CA LEU A 306 -17.03 24.24 12.40
C LEU A 306 -15.77 24.84 11.72
N ASP A 307 -14.89 25.48 12.48
CA ASP A 307 -13.66 26.10 11.99
C ASP A 307 -12.45 25.15 12.03
N ASP A 308 -12.57 23.98 12.68
CA ASP A 308 -11.50 23.00 12.72
C ASP A 308 -11.45 22.25 11.38
N GLY A 309 -10.35 22.45 10.66
CA GLY A 309 -10.05 21.72 9.43
C GLY A 309 -9.86 20.21 9.65
N LEU A 310 -9.44 19.50 8.63
CA LEU A 310 -9.21 18.06 8.68
C LEU A 310 -8.17 17.67 9.74
N GLU A 311 -8.58 16.96 10.78
CA GLU A 311 -7.68 16.37 11.76
C GLU A 311 -7.41 14.88 11.46
N PRO A 312 -6.23 14.51 10.97
CA PRO A 312 -5.91 13.13 10.70
C PRO A 312 -5.58 12.36 11.98
N ALA A 313 -6.11 11.14 12.10
CA ALA A 313 -5.84 10.22 13.19
C ALA A 313 -5.32 8.87 12.68
N GLY A 314 -4.25 8.36 13.29
CA GLY A 314 -3.70 7.03 13.02
C GLY A 314 -4.22 6.01 14.02
N ILE A 315 -4.16 4.73 13.67
CA ILE A 315 -4.59 3.63 14.55
C ILE A 315 -3.81 3.59 15.88
N VAL A 316 -2.59 4.13 15.89
CA VAL A 316 -1.76 4.18 17.09
C VAL A 316 -2.39 5.05 18.17
N ARG A 317 -3.08 6.14 17.80
CA ARG A 317 -3.71 7.08 18.73
C ARG A 317 -4.67 6.35 19.66
N ASP A 318 -5.55 5.53 19.11
CA ASP A 318 -6.59 4.79 19.86
C ASP A 318 -6.01 3.66 20.72
N LEU A 319 -4.87 3.13 20.31
CA LEU A 319 -4.20 2.03 21.01
C LEU A 319 -3.31 2.45 22.18
N LYS A 320 -2.99 3.74 22.32
CA LYS A 320 -2.02 4.25 23.33
C LYS A 320 -2.42 3.88 24.75
N ASP A 321 -3.67 4.13 25.12
CA ASP A 321 -4.10 3.95 26.51
C ASP A 321 -4.17 2.48 26.89
N ALA A 322 -4.69 1.62 26.02
CA ALA A 322 -4.66 0.17 26.21
C ALA A 322 -3.21 -0.35 26.31
N GLN A 323 -2.30 0.19 25.50
CA GLN A 323 -0.89 -0.17 25.53
C GLN A 323 -0.17 0.32 26.80
N ARG A 324 -0.49 1.53 27.30
CA ARG A 324 0.02 2.06 28.58
C ARG A 324 -0.42 1.20 29.74
N GLU A 325 -1.72 0.86 29.78
CA GLU A 325 -2.28 0.01 30.81
C GLU A 325 -1.62 -1.38 30.84
N LEU A 326 -1.46 -2.02 29.69
CA LEU A 326 -0.80 -3.30 29.55
C LEU A 326 0.65 -3.26 30.10
N ASN A 327 1.42 -2.23 29.76
CA ASN A 327 2.78 -2.07 30.26
C ASN A 327 2.82 -1.85 31.77
N LYS A 328 1.89 -1.05 32.31
CA LYS A 328 1.77 -0.81 33.76
C LYS A 328 1.42 -2.10 34.50
N ASN A 329 0.40 -2.83 34.04
CA ASN A 329 -0.03 -4.11 34.64
C ASN A 329 1.11 -5.14 34.63
N ARG A 330 1.85 -5.24 33.53
CA ARG A 330 3.00 -6.14 33.40
C ARG A 330 4.14 -5.77 34.34
N SER A 331 4.44 -4.49 34.45
CA SER A 331 5.47 -3.98 35.36
C SER A 331 5.09 -4.17 36.81
N GLN A 332 3.83 -3.93 37.19
CA GLN A 332 3.32 -4.18 38.54
C GLN A 332 3.36 -5.66 38.89
N ARG A 333 2.90 -6.53 37.97
CA ARG A 333 2.96 -7.98 38.17
C ARG A 333 4.39 -8.47 38.44
N MET A 334 5.36 -8.02 37.61
CA MET A 334 6.75 -8.37 37.81
C MET A 334 7.28 -7.85 39.16
N HIS A 335 6.88 -6.64 39.56
CA HIS A 335 7.25 -6.11 40.87
C HIS A 335 6.68 -6.96 42.02
N ILE A 336 5.42 -7.38 41.95
CA ILE A 336 4.80 -8.25 42.94
C ILE A 336 5.48 -9.60 43.00
N VAL A 337 5.80 -10.22 41.86
CA VAL A 337 6.55 -11.48 41.78
C VAL A 337 7.92 -11.32 42.43
N ASN A 338 8.62 -10.22 42.17
CA ASN A 338 9.91 -9.94 42.79
C ASN A 338 9.78 -9.75 44.31
N GLN A 339 8.75 -9.08 44.79
CA GLN A 339 8.48 -8.92 46.22
C GLN A 339 8.10 -10.26 46.88
N GLN A 340 7.29 -11.07 46.20
CA GLN A 340 6.93 -12.40 46.70
C GLN A 340 8.13 -13.34 46.84
N SER A 341 9.08 -13.27 45.91
CA SER A 341 10.29 -14.08 45.95
C SER A 341 11.25 -13.66 47.06
N LEU A 342 11.25 -12.36 47.40
CA LEU A 342 12.12 -11.81 48.46
C LEU A 342 11.47 -11.87 49.84
N GLY A 343 10.13 -11.89 49.95
CA GLY A 343 9.33 -11.83 51.16
C GLY A 343 9.61 -10.59 52.01
N VAL A 344 8.57 -10.05 52.64
CA VAL A 344 8.77 -9.03 53.69
C VAL A 344 8.78 -9.78 55.01
N ARG A 345 9.89 -9.76 55.71
CA ARG A 345 10.04 -10.42 57.02
C ARG A 345 10.08 -9.38 58.10
N PHE A 346 9.17 -9.52 59.07
CA PHE A 346 9.16 -8.70 60.27
C PHE A 346 9.91 -9.43 61.36
N TRP A 347 10.97 -8.79 61.82
CA TRP A 347 11.79 -9.33 62.90
C TRP A 347 11.43 -8.62 64.19
N THR A 348 10.97 -9.38 65.15
CA THR A 348 10.59 -8.86 66.48
C THR A 348 11.48 -9.51 67.50
N GLY A 349 12.05 -8.74 68.42
CA GLY A 349 12.92 -9.27 69.45
C GLY A 349 13.77 -8.20 70.13
N PRO A 350 14.77 -8.58 70.91
CA PRO A 350 15.69 -7.64 71.54
C PRO A 350 16.40 -6.77 70.53
N GLN A 351 16.90 -5.60 70.98
CA GLN A 351 17.53 -4.61 70.07
C GLN A 351 18.65 -5.27 69.24
N PHE A 352 18.54 -5.09 67.93
CA PHE A 352 19.53 -5.49 66.96
C PHE A 352 20.59 -4.41 66.80
N ASP A 353 21.85 -4.80 66.84
CA ASP A 353 22.98 -3.93 66.50
C ASP A 353 22.99 -3.62 64.98
N GLU A 354 23.56 -2.50 64.56
CA GLU A 354 23.59 -2.10 63.13
C GLU A 354 24.34 -3.11 62.23
N LYS A 355 25.32 -3.82 62.78
CA LYS A 355 26.00 -4.91 62.07
C LYS A 355 25.05 -6.08 61.83
N GLU A 356 24.30 -6.49 62.85
CA GLU A 356 23.33 -7.58 62.79
C GLU A 356 22.18 -7.24 61.82
N LYS A 357 21.70 -6.01 61.82
CA LYS A 357 20.69 -5.56 60.86
C LYS A 357 21.19 -5.65 59.41
N ARG A 358 22.46 -5.34 59.15
CA ARG A 358 23.07 -5.48 57.81
C ARG A 358 23.25 -6.94 57.43
N GLU A 359 23.73 -7.81 58.34
CA GLU A 359 23.86 -9.23 58.08
C GLU A 359 22.51 -9.90 57.79
N ILE A 360 21.49 -9.66 58.63
CA ILE A 360 20.14 -10.17 58.42
C ILE A 360 19.60 -9.70 57.08
N ARG A 361 19.79 -8.43 56.74
CA ARG A 361 19.35 -7.87 55.45
C ARG A 361 20.03 -8.59 54.28
N ASN A 362 21.35 -8.79 54.33
CA ASN A 362 22.10 -9.43 53.27
C ASN A 362 21.75 -10.93 53.15
N LEU A 363 21.67 -11.62 54.26
CA LEU A 363 21.34 -13.05 54.27
C LEU A 363 19.88 -13.32 53.90
N SER A 364 18.94 -12.45 54.30
CA SER A 364 17.54 -12.61 53.97
C SER A 364 17.25 -12.45 52.47
N THR A 365 18.15 -11.84 51.71
CA THR A 365 18.05 -11.73 50.24
C THR A 365 18.75 -12.86 49.49
N THR A 366 19.49 -13.73 50.19
CA THR A 366 20.25 -14.82 49.55
C THR A 366 19.42 -16.12 49.58
N PRO A 367 19.11 -16.71 48.42
CA PRO A 367 18.37 -17.96 48.37
C PRO A 367 19.12 -19.10 49.09
N GLY A 368 18.43 -19.81 49.97
CA GLY A 368 19.00 -20.93 50.70
C GLY A 368 19.95 -20.58 51.87
N ALA A 369 20.05 -19.29 52.25
CA ALA A 369 20.87 -18.89 53.39
C ALA A 369 20.29 -19.38 54.72
N ASN A 370 21.12 -19.98 55.56
CA ASN A 370 20.78 -20.34 56.95
C ASN A 370 21.05 -19.16 57.88
N ILE A 371 20.00 -18.63 58.50
CA ILE A 371 20.10 -17.51 59.43
C ILE A 371 19.96 -18.06 60.86
N PHE A 372 20.99 -17.90 61.66
CA PHE A 372 20.95 -18.27 63.07
C PHE A 372 20.43 -17.10 63.89
N LEU A 373 19.31 -17.30 64.59
CA LEU A 373 18.64 -16.28 65.37
C LEU A 373 19.09 -16.35 66.84
N LYS A 374 19.17 -15.18 67.49
CA LYS A 374 19.38 -15.12 68.94
C LYS A 374 18.14 -15.59 69.68
N PRO A 375 18.29 -16.15 70.91
CA PRO A 375 17.11 -16.50 71.73
C PRO A 375 16.20 -15.29 71.92
N GLY A 376 14.88 -15.50 71.73
CA GLY A 376 13.88 -14.45 71.82
C GLY A 376 13.59 -13.62 70.57
N VAL A 377 14.29 -13.90 69.45
CA VAL A 377 13.96 -13.30 68.15
C VAL A 377 12.93 -14.16 67.45
N THR A 378 11.81 -13.57 67.07
CA THR A 378 10.82 -14.18 66.22
C THR A 378 10.74 -13.46 64.91
N PHE A 379 10.43 -14.15 63.84
CA PHE A 379 10.13 -13.50 62.58
C PHE A 379 8.70 -13.90 62.15
N THR A 380 8.05 -12.96 61.49
CA THR A 380 6.76 -13.20 60.86
C THR A 380 6.91 -12.86 59.38
N ASP A 381 6.61 -13.80 58.52
CA ASP A 381 6.52 -13.50 57.08
C ASP A 381 5.30 -12.65 56.81
N GLY A 382 5.49 -11.46 56.26
CA GLY A 382 4.40 -10.66 55.72
C GLY A 382 3.89 -11.40 54.50
N LEU A 383 2.73 -12.04 54.64
CA LEU A 383 2.08 -12.69 53.50
C LEU A 383 1.84 -11.68 52.40
N PRO A 384 2.30 -11.93 51.19
CA PRO A 384 1.90 -11.11 50.05
C PRO A 384 0.40 -11.26 49.86
N SER A 385 -0.32 -10.13 49.81
CA SER A 385 -1.75 -10.14 49.57
C SER A 385 -2.07 -10.87 48.26
N ALA A 386 -3.27 -11.47 48.18
CA ALA A 386 -3.76 -12.23 47.01
C ALA A 386 -3.96 -11.41 45.72
N GLN A 387 -3.27 -10.25 45.61
CA GLN A 387 -3.35 -9.32 44.47
C GLN A 387 -2.77 -9.88 43.17
N SER A 388 -2.02 -10.98 43.20
CA SER A 388 -1.39 -11.52 41.98
C SER A 388 -2.39 -12.10 41.00
N VAL A 389 -3.51 -12.64 41.46
CA VAL A 389 -4.54 -13.24 40.59
C VAL A 389 -5.32 -12.16 39.84
N ASN A 390 -5.70 -11.08 40.55
CA ASN A 390 -6.40 -9.95 39.92
C ASN A 390 -5.55 -9.26 38.82
N ASN A 391 -4.23 -9.21 39.00
CA ASN A 391 -3.35 -8.61 37.99
C ASN A 391 -3.24 -9.43 36.70
N ILE A 392 -3.41 -10.76 36.76
CA ILE A 392 -3.46 -11.60 35.55
C ILE A 392 -4.75 -11.33 34.78
N GLU A 393 -5.86 -11.22 35.49
CA GLU A 393 -7.14 -10.92 34.87
C GLU A 393 -7.16 -9.53 34.23
N LEU A 394 -6.62 -8.52 34.92
CA LEU A 394 -6.47 -7.17 34.37
C LEU A 394 -5.57 -7.16 33.12
N GLU A 395 -4.44 -7.88 33.13
CA GLU A 395 -3.57 -8.01 31.97
C GLU A 395 -4.30 -8.67 30.78
N ASN A 396 -5.13 -9.69 31.04
CA ASN A 396 -5.92 -10.35 30.01
C ASN A 396 -7.02 -9.43 29.45
N ARG A 397 -7.68 -8.64 30.30
CA ARG A 397 -8.66 -7.63 29.88
C ARG A 397 -8.02 -6.55 29.03
N SER A 398 -6.95 -5.91 29.51
CA SER A 398 -6.20 -4.91 28.71
C SER A 398 -5.70 -5.49 27.38
N SER A 399 -5.38 -6.79 27.34
CA SER A 399 -5.02 -7.47 26.10
C SER A 399 -6.21 -7.65 25.18
N SER A 400 -7.37 -8.01 25.71
CA SER A 400 -8.62 -8.14 24.94
C SER A 400 -9.08 -6.80 24.38
N ASP A 401 -9.04 -5.75 25.22
CA ASP A 401 -9.41 -4.40 24.81
C ASP A 401 -8.49 -3.89 23.69
N PHE A 402 -7.18 -4.11 23.80
CA PHE A 402 -6.22 -3.78 22.75
C PHE A 402 -6.58 -4.43 21.41
N TYR A 403 -6.94 -5.72 21.40
CA TYR A 403 -7.33 -6.41 20.17
C TYR A 403 -8.70 -5.94 19.66
N THR A 404 -9.64 -5.66 20.55
CA THR A 404 -10.97 -5.15 20.18
C THR A 404 -10.85 -3.78 19.51
N ILE A 405 -10.08 -2.86 20.11
CA ILE A 405 -9.84 -1.51 19.55
C ILE A 405 -9.08 -1.60 18.22
N SER A 406 -8.07 -2.48 18.13
CA SER A 406 -7.29 -2.62 16.89
C SER A 406 -8.07 -3.22 15.72
N GLY A 407 -9.21 -3.86 15.98
CA GLY A 407 -9.95 -4.64 14.98
C GLY A 407 -9.20 -5.90 14.47
N ILE A 408 -8.08 -6.23 15.10
CA ILE A 408 -7.19 -7.32 14.67
C ILE A 408 -7.21 -8.44 15.69
N THR A 409 -7.47 -9.66 15.26
CA THR A 409 -7.51 -10.81 16.16
C THR A 409 -6.10 -11.32 16.49
N PRO A 410 -5.88 -11.90 17.71
CA PRO A 410 -4.59 -12.49 18.08
C PRO A 410 -4.11 -13.56 17.11
N GLU A 411 -5.05 -14.32 16.52
CA GLU A 411 -4.79 -15.39 15.57
C GLU A 411 -4.20 -14.84 14.26
N SER A 412 -4.69 -13.68 13.81
CA SER A 412 -4.16 -12.98 12.62
C SER A 412 -2.71 -12.55 12.81
N LEU A 413 -2.33 -12.22 14.06
CA LEU A 413 -0.95 -11.82 14.40
C LEU A 413 -0.01 -13.00 14.61
N SER A 414 -0.51 -14.11 15.17
CA SER A 414 0.34 -15.26 15.57
C SER A 414 0.64 -16.23 14.44
N GLY A 415 -0.17 -16.20 13.35
CA GLY A 415 -0.07 -17.19 12.27
C GLY A 415 -0.30 -18.64 12.75
N SER A 416 -0.71 -18.84 14.00
CA SER A 416 -0.95 -20.17 14.55
C SER A 416 -2.28 -20.70 14.02
N ILE A 417 -2.19 -21.54 13.02
CA ILE A 417 -3.29 -22.33 12.48
C ILE A 417 -3.50 -23.53 13.43
N GLY A 418 -4.04 -23.25 14.61
CA GLY A 418 -4.57 -24.35 15.43
C GLY A 418 -5.77 -24.95 14.70
N ALA A 419 -5.88 -26.25 14.61
CA ALA A 419 -6.94 -27.16 14.10
C ALA A 419 -8.28 -26.59 13.61
N MET A 420 -8.31 -25.39 13.02
CA MET A 420 -9.49 -24.74 12.49
C MET A 420 -9.64 -25.05 11.00
N SER A 421 -10.89 -25.23 10.55
CA SER A 421 -11.17 -25.44 9.13
C SER A 421 -10.79 -24.19 8.31
N GLY A 422 -10.33 -24.37 7.07
CA GLY A 422 -10.00 -23.26 6.16
C GLY A 422 -11.11 -22.19 6.08
N LYS A 423 -12.38 -22.61 6.06
CA LYS A 423 -13.55 -21.70 6.11
C LYS A 423 -13.59 -20.77 7.33
N ALA A 424 -13.18 -21.25 8.51
CA ALA A 424 -13.18 -20.41 9.73
C ALA A 424 -12.04 -19.39 9.72
N ILE A 425 -10.93 -19.71 9.06
CA ILE A 425 -9.80 -18.79 8.86
C ILE A 425 -10.21 -17.71 7.86
N ASP A 426 -10.82 -18.07 6.75
CA ASP A 426 -11.29 -17.12 5.73
C ASP A 426 -12.34 -16.16 6.30
N LEU A 427 -13.26 -16.67 7.12
CA LEU A 427 -14.29 -15.84 7.77
C LEU A 427 -13.68 -14.82 8.74
N ARG A 428 -12.65 -15.18 9.51
CA ARG A 428 -11.98 -14.27 10.43
C ARG A 428 -11.11 -13.25 9.71
N GLN A 429 -10.45 -13.63 8.62
CA GLN A 429 -9.72 -12.69 7.78
C GLN A 429 -10.68 -11.68 7.14
N SER A 430 -11.86 -12.11 6.72
CA SER A 430 -12.86 -11.21 6.15
C SER A 430 -13.36 -10.16 7.17
N VAL A 431 -13.53 -10.52 8.43
CA VAL A 431 -13.91 -9.56 9.50
C VAL A 431 -12.84 -8.49 9.69
N THR A 432 -11.56 -8.89 9.79
CA THR A 432 -10.46 -7.92 9.90
C THR A 432 -10.39 -7.00 8.68
N THR A 433 -10.62 -7.54 7.48
CA THR A 433 -10.64 -6.77 6.23
C THR A 433 -11.77 -5.73 6.23
N VAL A 434 -12.95 -6.09 6.71
CA VAL A 434 -14.09 -5.14 6.80
C VAL A 434 -13.81 -4.01 7.79
N GLN A 435 -13.23 -4.31 8.96
CA GLN A 435 -12.91 -3.30 9.97
C GLN A 435 -11.82 -2.32 9.53
N THR A 436 -10.94 -2.76 8.63
CA THR A 436 -9.83 -1.93 8.13
C THR A 436 -10.07 -1.41 6.70
N ALA A 437 -11.26 -1.64 6.14
CA ALA A 437 -11.58 -1.29 4.74
C ALA A 437 -11.38 0.19 4.46
N GLU A 438 -11.80 1.07 5.37
CA GLU A 438 -11.66 2.52 5.23
C GLU A 438 -10.20 2.95 4.98
N ILE A 439 -9.25 2.36 5.71
CA ILE A 439 -7.81 2.66 5.56
C ILE A 439 -7.32 2.32 4.13
N PHE A 440 -7.80 1.19 3.61
CA PHE A 440 -7.41 0.76 2.25
C PHE A 440 -8.13 1.55 1.17
N ASP A 441 -9.37 1.97 1.41
CA ASP A 441 -10.14 2.79 0.46
C ASP A 441 -9.54 4.21 0.38
N LYS A 442 -9.17 4.81 1.51
CA LYS A 442 -8.40 6.08 1.51
C LYS A 442 -7.04 5.95 0.80
N ALA A 443 -6.39 4.79 0.86
CA ALA A 443 -5.17 4.54 0.10
C ALA A 443 -5.42 4.48 -1.41
N LYS A 444 -6.55 3.89 -1.86
CA LYS A 444 -6.96 3.88 -3.27
C LYS A 444 -7.33 5.29 -3.78
N GLU A 445 -8.04 6.07 -2.96
CA GLU A 445 -8.38 7.46 -3.28
C GLU A 445 -7.12 8.29 -3.52
N ALA A 446 -6.12 8.18 -2.64
CA ALA A 446 -4.83 8.86 -2.83
C ALA A 446 -4.10 8.40 -4.10
N GLU A 447 -4.13 7.10 -4.41
CA GLU A 447 -3.54 6.58 -5.65
C GLU A 447 -4.28 7.11 -6.89
N LEU A 448 -5.61 7.18 -6.84
CA LEU A 448 -6.42 7.79 -7.90
C LEU A 448 -6.05 9.26 -8.13
N GLN A 449 -5.87 10.04 -7.05
CA GLN A 449 -5.42 11.43 -7.15
C GLN A 449 -4.04 11.53 -7.79
N ILE A 450 -3.09 10.65 -7.43
CA ILE A 450 -1.77 10.60 -8.07
C ILE A 450 -1.91 10.33 -9.57
N VAL A 451 -2.73 9.37 -9.96
CA VAL A 451 -2.92 9.05 -11.39
C VAL A 451 -3.61 10.19 -12.12
N LYS A 452 -4.56 10.90 -11.48
CA LYS A 452 -5.15 12.13 -12.03
C LYS A 452 -4.11 13.23 -12.23
N LEU A 453 -3.16 13.44 -11.33
CA LEU A 453 -2.06 14.38 -11.53
C LEU A 453 -1.12 13.94 -12.67
N LEU A 454 -0.94 12.65 -12.87
CA LEU A 454 -0.10 12.12 -13.94
C LEU A 454 -0.74 12.28 -15.32
N TRP A 455 -2.02 12.02 -15.47
CA TRP A 455 -2.71 12.05 -16.75
C TRP A 455 -3.52 13.33 -16.98
N GLY A 456 -4.11 13.91 -15.92
CA GLY A 456 -5.02 15.04 -16.02
C GLY A 456 -6.37 14.64 -16.59
N ASP A 457 -7.00 15.60 -17.23
CA ASP A 457 -8.22 15.44 -18.03
C ASP A 457 -8.01 16.04 -19.43
N THR A 458 -9.02 15.97 -20.27
CA THR A 458 -8.98 16.47 -21.65
C THR A 458 -8.62 17.97 -21.75
N TYR A 459 -8.99 18.76 -20.74
CA TYR A 459 -8.78 20.22 -20.73
C TYR A 459 -7.52 20.62 -19.97
N THR A 460 -7.14 19.84 -18.95
CA THR A 460 -6.00 20.11 -18.10
C THR A 460 -5.04 18.92 -18.12
N PRO A 461 -4.15 18.85 -19.11
CA PRO A 461 -3.26 17.71 -19.30
C PRO A 461 -2.31 17.55 -18.10
N GLY A 462 -2.18 16.31 -17.61
CA GLY A 462 -1.31 15.96 -16.50
C GLY A 462 0.17 15.94 -16.89
N LEU A 463 1.00 15.47 -15.99
CA LEU A 463 2.45 15.43 -16.18
C LEU A 463 2.89 14.51 -17.32
N ILE A 464 2.22 13.39 -17.54
CA ILE A 464 2.58 12.44 -18.62
C ILE A 464 2.31 13.07 -20.00
N PRO A 465 1.12 13.55 -20.35
CA PRO A 465 0.88 14.21 -21.63
C PRO A 465 1.75 15.46 -21.83
N GLN A 466 2.04 16.20 -20.75
CA GLN A 466 2.82 17.43 -20.83
C GLN A 466 4.31 17.18 -21.10
N PHE A 467 4.95 16.25 -20.40
CA PHE A 467 6.41 16.07 -20.39
C PHE A 467 6.90 14.86 -21.18
N TYR A 468 6.06 13.85 -21.36
CA TYR A 468 6.41 12.68 -22.18
C TYR A 468 5.96 12.85 -23.64
N ASN A 469 5.34 13.97 -23.97
CA ASN A 469 4.88 14.30 -25.31
C ASN A 469 6.05 14.79 -26.20
N LYS A 470 7.02 13.91 -26.45
CA LYS A 470 8.15 14.11 -27.36
C LYS A 470 8.31 12.83 -28.15
N ASP A 471 8.91 12.92 -29.35
CA ASP A 471 9.29 11.76 -30.15
C ASP A 471 10.16 10.80 -29.32
N LYS A 472 9.53 9.83 -28.69
CA LYS A 472 10.17 8.90 -27.77
C LYS A 472 9.64 7.49 -27.97
N VAL A 473 10.54 6.52 -28.00
CA VAL A 473 10.15 5.12 -27.97
C VAL A 473 10.23 4.63 -26.52
N MET A 474 9.09 4.24 -25.97
CA MET A 474 9.00 3.67 -24.63
C MET A 474 8.82 2.15 -24.72
N ARG A 475 9.52 1.45 -23.85
CA ARG A 475 9.32 0.01 -23.66
C ARG A 475 8.39 -0.21 -22.49
N ILE A 476 7.20 -0.69 -22.77
CA ILE A 476 6.22 -1.08 -21.77
C ILE A 476 6.15 -2.61 -21.65
N LEU A 477 5.61 -3.10 -20.54
CA LEU A 477 5.24 -4.50 -20.38
C LEU A 477 3.75 -4.62 -20.72
N GLY A 478 3.44 -5.35 -21.79
CA GLY A 478 2.06 -5.71 -22.13
C GLY A 478 1.44 -6.62 -21.06
N GLU A 479 0.14 -6.83 -21.13
CA GLU A 479 -0.62 -7.68 -20.18
C GLU A 479 -0.08 -9.12 -20.13
N ASP A 480 0.40 -9.64 -21.25
CA ASP A 480 1.03 -10.95 -21.36
C ASP A 480 2.47 -11.02 -20.83
N GLY A 481 2.97 -9.95 -20.21
CA GLY A 481 4.36 -9.84 -19.77
C GLY A 481 5.36 -9.68 -20.92
N LYS A 482 4.90 -9.58 -22.18
CA LYS A 482 5.74 -9.35 -23.35
C LYS A 482 6.17 -7.88 -23.40
N LYS A 483 7.38 -7.65 -23.88
CA LYS A 483 7.93 -6.32 -24.07
C LYS A 483 7.34 -5.71 -25.32
N GLU A 484 6.59 -4.63 -25.18
CA GLU A 484 6.06 -3.83 -26.28
C GLU A 484 6.80 -2.51 -26.38
N PHE A 485 6.93 -1.99 -27.60
CA PHE A 485 7.54 -0.69 -27.88
C PHE A 485 6.46 0.27 -28.35
N VAL A 486 6.19 1.28 -27.52
CA VAL A 486 5.26 2.36 -27.82
C VAL A 486 6.04 3.55 -28.34
N ARG A 487 5.64 4.08 -29.51
CA ARG A 487 6.21 5.30 -30.08
C ARG A 487 5.25 6.46 -29.85
N ILE A 488 5.72 7.45 -29.13
CA ILE A 488 4.98 8.67 -28.86
C ILE A 488 5.35 9.71 -29.90
N GLN A 489 4.37 10.31 -30.53
CA GLN A 489 4.54 11.44 -31.43
C GLN A 489 3.45 12.47 -31.13
N PRO A 490 3.82 13.69 -30.69
CA PRO A 490 2.86 14.73 -30.38
C PRO A 490 2.27 15.37 -31.64
N GLY A 491 1.08 15.91 -31.51
CA GLY A 491 0.46 16.74 -32.56
C GLY A 491 -0.17 15.96 -33.71
N LEU A 492 -0.54 14.69 -33.47
CA LEU A 492 -1.26 13.89 -34.48
C LEU A 492 -2.73 14.30 -34.62
N GLY A 493 -3.31 14.96 -33.62
CA GLY A 493 -4.72 15.29 -33.57
C GLY A 493 -5.68 14.11 -33.34
N GLN A 494 -5.12 12.89 -33.27
CA GLN A 494 -5.82 11.65 -32.97
C GLN A 494 -4.96 10.83 -32.01
N ALA A 495 -5.60 10.09 -31.12
CA ALA A 495 -4.90 9.29 -30.12
C ALA A 495 -3.97 8.22 -30.72
N ILE A 496 -4.36 7.64 -31.85
CA ILE A 496 -3.62 6.61 -32.57
C ILE A 496 -3.55 6.95 -34.05
N GLN A 497 -2.37 6.84 -34.64
CA GLN A 497 -2.18 6.91 -36.09
C GLN A 497 -1.32 5.74 -36.55
N GLU A 498 -1.78 5.00 -37.55
CA GLU A 498 -1.02 3.95 -38.21
C GLU A 498 -0.33 4.53 -39.44
N GLN A 499 1.00 4.42 -39.49
CA GLN A 499 1.80 4.82 -40.62
C GLN A 499 2.58 3.63 -41.15
N GLN A 500 2.69 3.53 -42.48
CA GLN A 500 3.53 2.53 -43.11
C GLN A 500 5.01 2.80 -42.76
N ALA A 501 5.71 1.79 -42.28
CA ALA A 501 7.13 1.91 -42.01
C ALA A 501 7.88 2.09 -43.33
N VAL A 502 8.77 3.11 -43.39
CA VAL A 502 9.67 3.33 -44.50
C VAL A 502 11.12 3.10 -44.07
N ASP A 503 11.95 2.59 -44.98
CA ASP A 503 13.39 2.42 -44.78
C ASP A 503 14.12 3.78 -44.84
N GLN A 504 15.46 3.76 -44.68
CA GLN A 504 16.28 4.97 -44.77
C GLN A 504 16.24 5.67 -46.16
N ASN A 505 15.72 4.98 -47.17
CA ASN A 505 15.61 5.49 -48.55
C ASN A 505 14.18 5.95 -48.87
N GLY A 506 13.25 5.91 -47.88
CA GLY A 506 11.86 6.31 -48.06
C GLY A 506 10.99 5.24 -48.71
N MET A 507 11.44 4.00 -48.87
CA MET A 507 10.65 2.91 -49.44
C MET A 507 9.87 2.20 -48.35
N PRO A 508 8.61 1.77 -48.63
CA PRO A 508 7.79 1.05 -47.68
C PRO A 508 8.46 -0.28 -47.30
N MET A 509 8.57 -0.53 -45.99
CA MET A 509 9.06 -1.79 -45.45
C MET A 509 7.96 -2.84 -45.52
N THR A 510 8.29 -4.05 -45.99
CA THR A 510 7.43 -5.23 -45.94
C THR A 510 8.08 -6.29 -45.05
N ASP A 511 7.25 -7.10 -44.39
CA ASP A 511 7.72 -8.24 -43.60
C ASP A 511 8.15 -9.43 -44.49
N GLU A 512 8.58 -10.54 -43.87
CA GLU A 512 9.00 -11.74 -44.57
C GLU A 512 7.91 -12.39 -45.44
N ASN A 513 6.64 -12.05 -45.21
CA ASN A 513 5.46 -12.53 -45.96
C ASN A 513 5.04 -11.56 -47.08
N GLY A 514 5.68 -10.39 -47.18
CA GLY A 514 5.35 -9.36 -48.18
C GLY A 514 4.29 -8.36 -47.71
N ASP A 515 3.81 -8.46 -46.48
CA ASP A 515 2.84 -7.54 -45.91
C ASP A 515 3.49 -6.20 -45.47
N PRO A 516 2.80 -5.07 -45.61
CA PRO A 516 3.34 -3.77 -45.23
C PRO A 516 3.53 -3.71 -43.70
N VAL A 517 4.76 -3.41 -43.26
CA VAL A 517 5.03 -3.15 -41.85
C VAL A 517 4.44 -1.81 -41.44
N THR A 518 3.44 -1.81 -40.57
CA THR A 518 2.83 -0.59 -40.03
C THR A 518 3.49 -0.20 -38.69
N LYS A 519 3.77 1.09 -38.53
CA LYS A 519 4.19 1.70 -37.27
C LYS A 519 2.98 2.37 -36.65
N VAL A 520 2.73 2.08 -35.39
CA VAL A 520 1.68 2.73 -34.63
C VAL A 520 2.28 3.86 -33.82
N LEU A 521 1.72 5.04 -33.99
CA LEU A 521 2.12 6.29 -33.32
C LEU A 521 1.03 6.69 -32.35
N TYR A 522 1.39 7.17 -31.18
CA TYR A 522 0.47 7.56 -30.11
C TYR A 522 0.68 9.03 -29.76
N ASP A 523 -0.41 9.77 -29.68
CA ASP A 523 -0.45 11.14 -29.14
C ASP A 523 -1.13 11.14 -27.78
N LEU A 524 -0.33 11.26 -26.72
CA LEU A 524 -0.79 11.19 -25.35
C LEU A 524 -1.72 12.37 -24.96
N SER A 525 -1.68 13.47 -25.71
CA SER A 525 -2.52 14.64 -25.45
C SER A 525 -3.97 14.47 -25.92
N ALA A 526 -4.21 13.49 -26.77
CA ALA A 526 -5.54 13.17 -27.32
C ALA A 526 -6.21 11.98 -26.58
N PHE A 527 -5.63 11.48 -25.50
CA PHE A 527 -6.19 10.37 -24.74
C PHE A 527 -7.38 10.84 -23.90
N ASP A 528 -8.51 10.16 -24.01
CA ASP A 528 -9.71 10.39 -23.20
C ASP A 528 -10.23 9.06 -22.64
N PHE A 529 -10.18 8.91 -21.31
CA PHE A 529 -10.59 7.69 -20.61
C PHE A 529 -10.96 7.99 -19.16
N ASP A 530 -11.71 7.09 -18.54
CA ASP A 530 -12.01 7.12 -17.12
C ASP A 530 -10.97 6.27 -16.35
N ILE A 531 -10.54 6.77 -15.20
CA ILE A 531 -9.52 6.11 -14.37
C ILE A 531 -10.19 5.47 -13.17
N VAL A 532 -9.92 4.18 -12.96
CA VAL A 532 -10.40 3.41 -11.80
C VAL A 532 -9.23 2.68 -11.17
N ILE A 533 -9.18 2.65 -9.85
CA ILE A 533 -8.19 1.85 -9.13
C ILE A 533 -8.77 0.47 -8.82
N THR A 534 -8.19 -0.54 -9.42
CA THR A 534 -8.60 -1.94 -9.22
C THR A 534 -7.55 -2.70 -8.40
N THR A 535 -7.95 -3.81 -7.79
CA THR A 535 -6.99 -4.71 -7.17
C THR A 535 -6.22 -5.43 -8.27
N SER A 536 -4.89 -5.35 -8.23
CA SER A 536 -4.05 -6.00 -9.22
C SER A 536 -4.33 -7.50 -9.29
N GLN A 537 -4.61 -7.99 -10.51
CA GLN A 537 -4.71 -9.44 -10.74
C GLN A 537 -3.38 -10.16 -10.47
N ALA A 538 -2.27 -9.42 -10.51
CA ALA A 538 -0.95 -9.92 -10.16
C ALA A 538 -0.76 -10.08 -8.64
N SER A 539 -1.65 -9.54 -7.79
CA SER A 539 -1.54 -9.70 -6.34
C SER A 539 -1.64 -11.18 -5.95
N ALA A 540 -0.76 -11.61 -5.04
CA ALA A 540 -0.73 -13.01 -4.59
C ALA A 540 -2.07 -13.46 -3.97
N THR A 541 -2.78 -12.54 -3.33
CA THR A 541 -4.08 -12.78 -2.69
C THR A 541 -5.18 -12.96 -3.73
N ALA A 542 -5.27 -12.08 -4.73
CA ALA A 542 -6.26 -12.19 -5.81
C ALA A 542 -6.04 -13.46 -6.63
N ARG A 543 -4.80 -13.78 -6.97
CA ARG A 543 -4.46 -15.03 -7.69
C ARG A 543 -4.88 -16.28 -6.93
N ARG A 544 -4.63 -16.33 -5.61
CA ARG A 544 -5.06 -17.45 -4.78
C ARG A 544 -6.58 -17.55 -4.68
N ALA A 545 -7.27 -16.42 -4.48
CA ALA A 545 -8.74 -16.40 -4.41
C ALA A 545 -9.36 -16.89 -5.73
N ASN A 546 -8.90 -16.38 -6.86
CA ASN A 546 -9.34 -16.80 -8.18
C ASN A 546 -9.04 -18.29 -8.44
N LEU A 547 -7.85 -18.77 -8.06
CA LEU A 547 -7.47 -20.17 -8.15
C LEU A 547 -8.43 -21.07 -7.35
N TYR A 548 -8.76 -20.68 -6.09
CA TYR A 548 -9.71 -21.43 -5.28
C TYR A 548 -11.10 -21.47 -5.90
N GLN A 549 -11.61 -20.33 -6.40
CA GLN A 549 -12.90 -20.26 -7.08
C GLN A 549 -12.94 -21.14 -8.34
N LEU A 550 -11.89 -21.09 -9.15
CA LEU A 550 -11.78 -21.94 -10.36
C LEU A 550 -11.72 -23.43 -10.01
N LEU A 551 -11.00 -23.80 -8.95
CA LEU A 551 -10.94 -25.17 -8.48
C LEU A 551 -12.28 -25.67 -7.90
N GLU A 552 -13.01 -24.81 -7.17
CA GLU A 552 -14.37 -25.12 -6.69
C GLU A 552 -15.36 -25.27 -7.85
N ALA A 553 -15.34 -24.35 -8.81
CA ALA A 553 -16.17 -24.42 -10.00
C ALA A 553 -15.89 -25.71 -10.80
N LYS A 554 -14.62 -26.10 -10.95
CA LYS A 554 -14.23 -27.37 -11.59
C LYS A 554 -14.73 -28.58 -10.80
N LYS A 555 -14.67 -28.54 -9.46
CA LYS A 555 -15.25 -29.61 -8.61
C LYS A 555 -16.78 -29.68 -8.71
N ALA A 556 -17.44 -28.55 -8.93
CA ALA A 556 -18.88 -28.46 -9.15
C ALA A 556 -19.32 -28.94 -10.55
N GLY A 557 -18.38 -29.32 -11.41
CA GLY A 557 -18.67 -29.89 -12.73
C GLY A 557 -18.62 -28.89 -13.89
N VAL A 558 -18.13 -27.67 -13.67
CA VAL A 558 -17.88 -26.69 -14.73
C VAL A 558 -16.60 -27.11 -15.47
N ASP A 559 -16.70 -27.29 -16.79
CA ASP A 559 -15.53 -27.62 -17.62
C ASP A 559 -14.66 -26.37 -17.84
N ILE A 560 -13.67 -26.19 -16.97
CA ILE A 560 -12.72 -25.07 -17.05
C ILE A 560 -11.42 -25.59 -17.66
N PRO A 561 -10.96 -25.01 -18.80
CA PRO A 561 -9.68 -25.32 -19.40
C PRO A 561 -8.53 -25.21 -18.41
N MET A 562 -7.58 -26.15 -18.48
CA MET A 562 -6.49 -26.21 -17.50
C MET A 562 -5.48 -25.08 -17.67
N ASP A 563 -5.37 -24.48 -18.84
CA ASP A 563 -4.55 -23.32 -19.15
C ASP A 563 -4.98 -22.08 -18.34
N ILE A 564 -6.30 -21.86 -18.17
CA ILE A 564 -6.85 -20.80 -17.34
C ILE A 564 -6.48 -21.02 -15.86
N ILE A 565 -6.58 -22.26 -15.36
CA ILE A 565 -6.20 -22.57 -13.98
C ILE A 565 -4.70 -22.35 -13.77
N LEU A 566 -3.88 -22.72 -14.75
CA LEU A 566 -2.43 -22.50 -14.71
C LEU A 566 -2.04 -21.02 -14.66
N ASP A 567 -2.88 -20.12 -15.21
CA ASP A 567 -2.61 -18.69 -15.17
C ASP A 567 -2.62 -18.11 -13.76
N PHE A 568 -3.40 -18.68 -12.87
CA PHE A 568 -3.48 -18.27 -11.47
C PHE A 568 -2.53 -19.04 -10.54
N MET A 569 -1.79 -20.04 -11.05
CA MET A 569 -0.79 -20.77 -10.27
C MET A 569 0.59 -20.11 -10.35
N ASP A 570 1.26 -19.99 -9.20
CA ASP A 570 2.64 -19.49 -9.09
C ASP A 570 3.63 -20.65 -8.99
N PHE A 571 4.19 -21.06 -10.13
CA PHE A 571 5.32 -22.00 -10.14
C PHE A 571 6.32 -21.66 -11.26
N PRO A 572 7.59 -22.00 -11.06
CA PRO A 572 8.62 -21.77 -12.08
C PRO A 572 8.29 -22.52 -13.37
N GLU A 573 8.65 -21.94 -14.53
CA GLU A 573 8.47 -22.52 -15.86
C GLU A 573 7.02 -22.70 -16.35
N LYS A 574 6.08 -21.90 -15.84
CA LYS A 574 4.66 -21.88 -16.24
C LYS A 574 4.46 -21.84 -17.76
N GLU A 575 5.22 -21.00 -18.47
CA GLU A 575 5.17 -20.86 -19.92
C GLU A 575 5.58 -22.15 -20.66
N THR A 576 6.55 -22.87 -20.12
CA THR A 576 7.01 -24.14 -20.69
C THR A 576 5.92 -25.21 -20.57
N VAL A 577 5.22 -25.23 -19.44
CA VAL A 577 4.10 -26.15 -19.21
C VAL A 577 2.92 -25.82 -20.14
N LYS A 578 2.56 -24.54 -20.29
CA LYS A 578 1.52 -24.09 -21.23
C LYS A 578 1.83 -24.51 -22.66
N LYS A 579 3.04 -24.25 -23.15
CA LYS A 579 3.47 -24.64 -24.50
C LYS A 579 3.37 -26.17 -24.72
N ARG A 580 3.77 -26.96 -23.73
CA ARG A 580 3.65 -28.44 -23.82
C ARG A 580 2.20 -28.88 -23.85
N MET A 581 1.32 -28.22 -23.07
CA MET A 581 -0.12 -28.57 -23.10
C MET A 581 -0.77 -28.17 -24.43
N GLN A 582 -0.43 -27.04 -25.01
CA GLN A 582 -0.88 -26.64 -26.33
C GLN A 582 -0.41 -27.62 -27.41
N GLN A 583 0.86 -28.03 -27.38
CA GLN A 583 1.40 -29.04 -28.30
C GLN A 583 0.71 -30.40 -28.16
N VAL A 584 0.30 -30.77 -26.95
CA VAL A 584 -0.46 -32.02 -26.73
C VAL A 584 -1.91 -31.86 -27.20
N ALA A 585 -2.51 -30.67 -27.06
CA ALA A 585 -3.85 -30.39 -27.55
C ALA A 585 -3.93 -30.31 -29.10
N GLU A 586 -2.86 -29.88 -29.76
CA GLU A 586 -2.74 -29.79 -31.22
C GLU A 586 -2.40 -31.15 -31.87
N GLN A 587 -1.97 -32.16 -31.10
CA GLN A 587 -1.81 -33.50 -31.64
C GLN A 587 -3.19 -34.04 -32.07
N PRO A 588 -3.36 -34.45 -33.32
CA PRO A 588 -4.63 -35.00 -33.76
C PRO A 588 -4.98 -36.19 -32.86
N LYS A 589 -6.06 -36.06 -32.10
CA LYS A 589 -6.62 -37.20 -31.35
C LYS A 589 -6.88 -38.30 -32.35
N MET A 590 -6.09 -39.38 -32.30
CA MET A 590 -6.46 -40.57 -33.03
C MET A 590 -7.89 -40.92 -32.62
N PRO A 591 -8.80 -41.15 -33.57
CA PRO A 591 -10.15 -41.55 -33.23
C PRO A 591 -10.05 -42.82 -32.38
N ASP A 592 -10.66 -42.84 -31.22
CA ASP A 592 -10.84 -44.02 -30.40
C ASP A 592 -11.73 -44.98 -31.20
N PHE A 593 -11.09 -45.83 -31.98
CA PHE A 593 -11.78 -46.99 -32.55
C PHE A 593 -12.10 -47.93 -31.40
N LYS A 594 -13.25 -47.75 -30.77
CA LYS A 594 -13.85 -48.79 -29.95
C LYS A 594 -14.33 -49.88 -30.90
N VAL A 595 -13.44 -50.80 -31.27
CA VAL A 595 -13.82 -52.05 -31.87
C VAL A 595 -14.43 -52.90 -30.75
N SER A 596 -15.73 -52.80 -30.57
CA SER A 596 -16.48 -53.74 -29.75
C SER A 596 -16.79 -55.00 -30.61
N ALA A 597 -15.77 -55.77 -30.95
CA ALA A 597 -15.96 -57.14 -31.42
C ALA A 597 -15.98 -58.01 -30.16
N SER A 598 -17.07 -58.75 -29.96
CA SER A 598 -17.06 -59.73 -28.90
C SER A 598 -16.00 -60.78 -29.28
N ILE A 599 -15.25 -61.27 -28.29
CA ILE A 599 -14.20 -62.34 -28.51
C ILE A 599 -14.76 -63.55 -29.25
N GLU A 600 -16.08 -63.69 -29.21
CA GLU A 600 -16.81 -64.82 -29.91
C GLU A 600 -16.87 -64.65 -31.42
N ASP A 601 -16.78 -63.44 -31.97
CA ASP A 601 -16.91 -63.16 -33.41
C ASP A 601 -15.58 -63.13 -34.17
N LEU A 602 -14.44 -63.13 -33.43
CA LEU A 602 -13.12 -63.17 -34.07
C LEU A 602 -12.78 -64.54 -34.64
N PRO A 603 -12.20 -64.61 -35.84
CA PRO A 603 -11.71 -65.89 -36.38
C PRO A 603 -10.69 -66.55 -35.44
N ALA A 604 -10.72 -67.91 -35.31
CA ALA A 604 -9.83 -68.61 -34.38
C ALA A 604 -8.33 -68.37 -34.66
N GLU A 605 -7.96 -68.02 -35.88
CA GLU A 605 -6.61 -67.68 -36.31
C GLU A 605 -6.20 -66.32 -35.80
N ALA A 606 -7.09 -65.30 -35.83
CA ALA A 606 -6.84 -63.96 -35.31
C ALA A 606 -6.72 -63.94 -33.77
N LEU A 607 -7.51 -64.76 -33.10
CA LEU A 607 -7.45 -64.91 -31.64
C LEU A 607 -6.16 -65.65 -31.21
N SER A 608 -5.72 -66.66 -31.96
CA SER A 608 -4.43 -67.30 -31.71
C SER A 608 -3.25 -66.40 -31.88
N THR A 609 -3.25 -65.50 -32.88
CA THR A 609 -2.21 -64.54 -33.13
C THR A 609 -2.20 -63.46 -32.04
N ALA A 610 -3.37 -62.99 -31.59
CA ALA A 610 -3.49 -62.03 -30.49
C ALA A 610 -3.05 -62.63 -29.14
N LEU A 611 -3.35 -63.86 -28.85
CA LEU A 611 -2.90 -64.60 -27.66
C LEU A 611 -1.37 -64.81 -27.67
N GLN A 612 -0.82 -65.10 -28.86
CA GLN A 612 0.62 -65.25 -29.06
C GLN A 612 1.40 -63.92 -28.77
N SER A 613 0.80 -62.76 -29.09
CA SER A 613 1.41 -61.45 -28.82
C SER A 613 1.49 -61.11 -27.32
N ILE A 614 0.67 -61.72 -26.48
CA ILE A 614 0.67 -61.63 -25.02
C ILE A 614 1.34 -62.81 -24.31
N GLY A 615 2.08 -63.61 -25.04
CA GLY A 615 2.87 -64.73 -24.49
C GLY A 615 2.09 -66.05 -24.25
N VAL A 616 0.85 -66.16 -24.73
CA VAL A 616 0.03 -67.36 -24.57
C VAL A 616 -0.09 -68.06 -25.93
N ASN A 617 0.53 -69.21 -26.05
CA ASN A 617 0.56 -69.99 -27.32
C ASN A 617 -0.51 -71.04 -27.32
N ILE A 618 -1.69 -70.76 -27.89
CA ILE A 618 -2.82 -71.70 -28.08
C ILE A 618 -3.05 -71.86 -29.57
N PRO A 619 -2.94 -73.06 -30.08
CA PRO A 619 -3.15 -73.33 -31.53
C PRO A 619 -4.62 -73.07 -31.92
N PRO A 620 -4.90 -72.58 -33.14
CA PRO A 620 -6.26 -72.23 -33.60
C PRO A 620 -7.27 -73.42 -33.51
N GLN A 621 -6.79 -74.66 -33.69
CA GLN A 621 -7.62 -75.84 -33.57
C GLN A 621 -8.18 -76.08 -32.16
N GLN A 622 -7.41 -75.72 -31.15
CA GLN A 622 -7.82 -75.87 -29.74
C GLN A 622 -8.84 -74.77 -29.33
N ILE A 623 -8.71 -73.57 -29.87
CA ILE A 623 -9.68 -72.50 -29.71
C ILE A 623 -11.02 -72.85 -30.36
N MET A 624 -10.96 -73.49 -31.48
CA MET A 624 -12.15 -73.92 -32.20
C MET A 624 -12.88 -75.07 -31.49
N GLN A 625 -12.14 -76.00 -30.88
CA GLN A 625 -12.72 -77.09 -30.08
C GLN A 625 -13.35 -76.55 -28.77
N GLU A 626 -12.74 -75.61 -28.08
CA GLU A 626 -13.33 -75.02 -26.90
C GLU A 626 -14.59 -74.20 -27.20
N ARG A 627 -14.63 -73.46 -28.32
CA ARG A 627 -15.83 -72.73 -28.76
C ARG A 627 -16.99 -73.72 -29.11
N LEU A 628 -16.73 -74.84 -29.69
CA LEU A 628 -17.72 -75.86 -29.93
C LEU A 628 -18.22 -76.51 -28.63
N ALA A 629 -17.35 -76.72 -27.67
CA ALA A 629 -17.68 -77.20 -26.33
C ALA A 629 -18.53 -76.22 -25.49
N LEU A 630 -18.28 -74.91 -25.62
CA LEU A 630 -19.06 -73.85 -24.98
C LEU A 630 -20.45 -73.69 -25.62
N LYS A 631 -20.58 -73.77 -26.92
CA LYS A 631 -21.90 -73.74 -27.61
C LYS A 631 -22.79 -74.95 -27.27
N GLY A 632 -22.22 -76.09 -26.85
CA GLY A 632 -22.96 -77.26 -26.39
C GLY A 632 -23.44 -77.19 -24.94
N ARG A 633 -23.03 -76.11 -24.16
CA ARG A 633 -23.38 -75.98 -22.75
C ARG A 633 -24.37 -74.84 -22.43
N ALA A 634 -24.90 -74.14 -23.38
CA ALA A 634 -25.83 -73.04 -23.15
C ALA A 634 -27.27 -73.56 -23.04
N ILE A 635 -27.71 -74.01 -21.86
CA ILE A 635 -29.09 -73.89 -21.35
C ILE A 635 -29.05 -74.20 -19.83
N ALA A 636 -28.82 -73.19 -18.98
CA ALA A 636 -29.29 -73.09 -17.60
C ALA A 636 -29.45 -71.60 -17.19
N PRO A 637 -30.59 -71.22 -16.61
CA PRO A 637 -30.83 -69.82 -16.30
C PRO A 637 -29.95 -69.34 -15.12
N PRO A 638 -29.58 -68.02 -15.04
CA PRO A 638 -28.70 -67.54 -14.03
C PRO A 638 -29.37 -67.47 -12.65
N VAL A 639 -28.70 -68.01 -11.64
CA VAL A 639 -29.00 -67.89 -10.23
C VAL A 639 -28.53 -66.50 -9.79
N GLN A 640 -29.47 -65.68 -9.31
CA GLN A 640 -29.16 -64.40 -8.73
C GLN A 640 -28.44 -64.56 -7.35
N PRO A 641 -27.35 -63.90 -7.06
CA PRO A 641 -26.77 -63.86 -5.72
C PRO A 641 -27.61 -62.98 -4.78
N GLN A 642 -28.14 -63.57 -3.73
CA GLN A 642 -28.73 -62.85 -2.58
C GLN A 642 -27.64 -62.18 -1.79
N ILE A 643 -27.71 -60.84 -1.70
CA ILE A 643 -26.90 -60.02 -0.80
C ILE A 643 -27.58 -60.01 0.57
N PRO A 644 -26.91 -60.36 1.67
CA PRO A 644 -27.48 -60.25 3.01
C PRO A 644 -27.49 -58.79 3.44
N ILE A 645 -28.68 -58.27 3.75
CA ILE A 645 -28.91 -56.99 4.36
C ILE A 645 -28.53 -57.08 5.86
N GLN A 646 -27.45 -56.45 6.26
CA GLN A 646 -27.16 -56.19 7.66
C GLN A 646 -27.93 -54.91 8.11
N GLN A 647 -28.81 -55.08 9.09
CA GLN A 647 -29.46 -54.01 9.79
C GLN A 647 -28.46 -53.29 10.73
N PRO A 648 -28.52 -51.94 10.87
CA PRO A 648 -27.75 -51.24 11.87
C PRO A 648 -28.38 -51.39 13.23
N GLN A 649 -27.61 -51.86 14.20
CA GLN A 649 -27.99 -51.81 15.63
C GLN A 649 -27.91 -50.35 16.13
N LEU A 650 -29.03 -49.87 16.65
CA LEU A 650 -29.13 -48.72 17.52
C LEU A 650 -28.49 -49.08 18.86
N LEU A 651 -27.45 -48.37 19.24
CA LEU A 651 -27.02 -48.23 20.64
C LEU A 651 -27.28 -46.83 21.09
N GLY A 652 -28.27 -46.71 22.00
CA GLY A 652 -28.49 -45.54 22.82
C GLY A 652 -27.50 -45.50 24.00
N GLN A 653 -26.98 -44.38 24.26
CA GLN A 653 -26.92 -43.55 25.50
C GLN A 653 -26.08 -42.32 25.23
#